data_c33390072a30402599a667aa3ad9fb0a
#
_entry.id   c33390072a30402599a667aa3ad9fb0a
#
_cell.length_a   1.000
_cell.length_b   1.000
_cell.length_c   1.000
_cell.angle_alpha   90.00
_cell.angle_beta   90.00
_cell.angle_gamma   90.00
#
_symmetry.space_group_name_H-M   'P 1'
#
loop_
_entity.id
_entity.type
_entity.pdbx_description
1 polymer ?
#
loop_
_entity_poly.entity_id
_entity_poly.type
_entity_poly.pdbx_seq_one_letter_code
_entity_poly.pdbx_strand_id
1 'polypeptide(L)'
;MTAGVGVGLGAALGDRYRVEHELGQGGMATVYLAQDLRHDRKVAVKVLRPELAAVIGAERFVREIRTIAALQHPHILGLIDSGEVSGTAYYVMPFVEGESLRDRLLREKQLPIQDAVRVATEVAGALDYAHRHGVIHRDIKPENILLHEGAAMVADFGIGKALSGNGASLTQTGLSLGTPAYMSPEQASGELDTDGRSDLYSLGCVLYEMLAGEPPFTGISAQAIIAKRFVAPIPHVRATRDVPEPVDDAVTRALARTPADRFPSAAEFAEVLRVISRDSATGMQRVSPAPAKTAVKAIAVLPLANMSADPENEYFADGMTEEIINALAKVPGMQVASRTSSFAFKGKEVDVRQIGEKLGVSSVLEGSVRKVGNRIRITAQLINIENGYHLWSETYDRQLEDVFAVQDDISHAIVDALKLRLAEDAAQVVAPTKNLEAYTLYLKGRFFFVKLSEPALRKALDLFQQSLLQDPGFGRAYAGIADVWCNLADDWVAPDDAYPRAKAAAERALQRDPELAEAITSIGKVLCWHEWDFAGAEAQLARAVELSPNYAEAHYVRGTALPAVGRLNDAVDTMARALKLDPLSVHYSEWLSRFLLYAHDYDGAIAQGHRTLEMDEVCIRAPHYIGSAYLALGDAETALSWYRRAQALEKSVRSYDAMIVRALAALGQREEAEAMLARLEDESRKQYMRSEILAMGYAAVGDLDRAFRSLERAWQARSAGLIYLHLDPGYGPLRGDPRYADLVQRIGLK
;
A
#
# COMPACT_ATOMS: atom_id res chain seq x y z
N MET A 1 25.80 -22.69 -41.07
CA MET A 1 26.32 -24.00 -40.69
C MET A 1 25.28 -24.92 -40.04
N THR A 2 23.97 -24.59 -40.08
CA THR A 2 22.87 -25.36 -39.46
C THR A 2 22.23 -26.44 -40.35
N ALA A 3 22.47 -26.42 -41.66
CA ALA A 3 21.93 -27.44 -42.57
C ALA A 3 22.66 -28.81 -42.51
N GLY A 4 23.83 -28.90 -41.89
CA GLY A 4 24.63 -30.14 -41.86
C GLY A 4 24.27 -31.10 -40.74
N VAL A 5 23.73 -30.62 -39.61
CA VAL A 5 23.40 -31.49 -38.45
C VAL A 5 22.10 -32.27 -38.72
N GLY A 6 21.11 -31.63 -39.35
CA GLY A 6 19.84 -32.30 -39.72
C GLY A 6 19.99 -33.43 -40.71
N VAL A 7 20.94 -33.31 -41.66
CA VAL A 7 21.21 -34.35 -42.69
C VAL A 7 21.95 -35.55 -42.06
N GLY A 8 22.88 -35.32 -41.13
CA GLY A 8 23.58 -36.39 -40.41
C GLY A 8 22.67 -37.15 -39.43
N LEU A 9 21.76 -36.45 -38.77
CA LEU A 9 20.79 -37.02 -37.84
C LEU A 9 19.74 -37.89 -38.58
N GLY A 10 19.24 -37.39 -39.74
CA GLY A 10 18.28 -38.12 -40.56
C GLY A 10 18.85 -39.44 -41.11
N ALA A 11 20.14 -39.50 -41.44
CA ALA A 11 20.81 -40.72 -41.87
C ALA A 11 21.03 -41.71 -40.70
N ALA A 12 21.31 -41.22 -39.51
CA ALA A 12 21.64 -42.07 -38.35
C ALA A 12 20.38 -42.59 -37.59
N LEU A 13 19.26 -41.89 -37.66
CA LEU A 13 17.96 -42.30 -37.11
C LEU A 13 17.06 -42.96 -38.14
N GLY A 14 17.45 -43.00 -39.44
CA GLY A 14 16.61 -43.34 -40.60
C GLY A 14 15.99 -44.72 -40.58
N ASP A 15 16.52 -45.68 -39.84
CA ASP A 15 15.94 -47.00 -39.70
C ASP A 15 14.68 -47.04 -38.83
N ARG A 16 14.49 -46.01 -37.98
CA ARG A 16 13.37 -45.98 -37.03
C ARG A 16 12.59 -44.67 -37.07
N TYR A 17 13.25 -43.53 -37.21
CA TYR A 17 12.62 -42.23 -37.19
C TYR A 17 12.97 -41.44 -38.46
N ARG A 18 11.96 -41.09 -39.23
CA ARG A 18 12.10 -40.19 -40.37
C ARG A 18 11.90 -38.77 -39.95
N VAL A 19 12.97 -38.00 -39.87
CA VAL A 19 12.91 -36.54 -39.53
C VAL A 19 12.24 -35.81 -40.70
N GLU A 20 11.22 -34.99 -40.35
CA GLU A 20 10.46 -34.19 -41.33
C GLU A 20 10.96 -32.74 -41.38
N HIS A 21 10.88 -32.03 -40.28
CA HIS A 21 11.35 -30.66 -40.17
C HIS A 21 11.63 -30.28 -38.72
N GLU A 22 12.27 -29.12 -38.54
CA GLU A 22 12.54 -28.52 -37.24
C GLU A 22 11.27 -27.89 -36.69
N LEU A 23 10.90 -28.21 -35.43
CA LEU A 23 9.79 -27.60 -34.68
C LEU A 23 10.24 -26.36 -33.90
N GLY A 24 11.48 -26.34 -33.44
CA GLY A 24 12.03 -25.22 -32.72
C GLY A 24 13.46 -25.43 -32.25
N GLN A 25 14.19 -24.32 -32.06
CA GLN A 25 15.56 -24.33 -31.56
C GLN A 25 15.65 -23.49 -30.25
N GLY A 26 16.08 -24.17 -29.18
CA GLY A 26 16.34 -23.53 -27.88
C GLY A 26 17.83 -23.40 -27.56
N GLY A 27 18.13 -22.77 -26.42
CA GLY A 27 19.52 -22.60 -25.96
C GLY A 27 20.29 -23.93 -25.75
N MET A 28 19.59 -25.01 -25.44
CA MET A 28 20.18 -26.31 -25.05
C MET A 28 19.97 -27.43 -26.05
N ALA A 29 18.95 -27.34 -26.89
CA ALA A 29 18.57 -28.41 -27.81
C ALA A 29 17.80 -27.90 -29.02
N THR A 30 17.73 -28.71 -30.07
CA THR A 30 16.84 -28.53 -31.22
C THR A 30 15.79 -29.62 -31.22
N VAL A 31 14.55 -29.28 -31.49
CA VAL A 31 13.42 -30.25 -31.55
C VAL A 31 12.98 -30.42 -33.00
N TYR A 32 12.88 -31.65 -33.43
CA TYR A 32 12.44 -32.02 -34.79
C TYR A 32 11.13 -32.82 -34.75
N LEU A 33 10.24 -32.57 -35.67
CA LEU A 33 9.14 -33.47 -35.97
C LEU A 33 9.71 -34.69 -36.76
N ALA A 34 9.31 -35.88 -36.37
CA ALA A 34 9.68 -37.12 -37.08
C ALA A 34 8.53 -38.12 -37.10
N GLN A 35 8.54 -39.03 -38.08
CA GLN A 35 7.64 -40.17 -38.17
C GLN A 35 8.34 -41.38 -37.55
N ASP A 36 7.75 -42.01 -36.52
CA ASP A 36 8.14 -43.31 -36.01
C ASP A 36 7.69 -44.39 -37.02
N LEU A 37 8.63 -44.94 -37.79
CA LEU A 37 8.35 -45.88 -38.87
C LEU A 37 7.86 -47.27 -38.38
N ARG A 38 8.08 -47.59 -37.09
CA ARG A 38 7.61 -48.85 -36.49
C ARG A 38 6.14 -48.81 -36.09
N HIS A 39 5.69 -47.65 -35.59
CA HIS A 39 4.37 -47.51 -34.98
C HIS A 39 3.46 -46.60 -35.80
N ASP A 40 3.94 -46.09 -36.94
CA ASP A 40 3.25 -45.19 -37.85
C ASP A 40 2.60 -44.00 -37.14
N ARG A 41 3.39 -43.30 -36.31
CA ARG A 41 2.93 -42.13 -35.52
C ARG A 41 3.94 -41.00 -35.57
N LYS A 42 3.46 -39.76 -35.41
CA LYS A 42 4.30 -38.57 -35.25
C LYS A 42 4.94 -38.54 -33.87
N VAL A 43 6.21 -38.18 -33.83
CA VAL A 43 7.00 -38.00 -32.60
C VAL A 43 7.83 -36.71 -32.66
N ALA A 44 8.17 -36.19 -31.53
CA ALA A 44 9.14 -35.11 -31.41
C ALA A 44 10.49 -35.65 -30.95
N VAL A 45 11.52 -35.39 -31.72
CA VAL A 45 12.91 -35.83 -31.43
C VAL A 45 13.68 -34.60 -30.97
N LYS A 46 14.09 -34.60 -29.70
CA LYS A 46 14.88 -33.50 -29.11
C LYS A 46 16.34 -33.92 -29.06
N VAL A 47 17.18 -33.11 -29.68
CA VAL A 47 18.62 -33.35 -29.87
C VAL A 47 19.39 -32.31 -29.10
N LEU A 48 20.23 -32.71 -28.14
CA LEU A 48 21.05 -31.81 -27.34
C LEU A 48 22.16 -31.23 -28.18
N ARG A 49 22.59 -30.02 -27.84
CA ARG A 49 23.76 -29.39 -28.47
C ARG A 49 25.03 -30.16 -28.09
N PRO A 50 26.00 -30.33 -29.02
CA PRO A 50 27.22 -31.09 -28.75
C PRO A 50 28.02 -30.59 -27.55
N GLU A 51 28.07 -29.27 -27.34
CA GLU A 51 28.78 -28.62 -26.23
C GLU A 51 28.22 -29.05 -24.87
N LEU A 52 26.91 -29.24 -24.77
CA LEU A 52 26.22 -29.70 -23.58
C LEU A 52 26.33 -31.22 -23.39
N ALA A 53 26.26 -31.99 -24.46
CA ALA A 53 26.44 -33.45 -24.43
C ALA A 53 27.84 -33.81 -23.87
N ALA A 54 28.88 -33.05 -24.21
CA ALA A 54 30.24 -33.24 -23.71
C ALA A 54 30.38 -32.96 -22.19
N VAL A 55 29.60 -31.96 -21.67
CA VAL A 55 29.64 -31.59 -20.22
C VAL A 55 28.89 -32.58 -19.35
N ILE A 56 27.73 -33.13 -19.83
CA ILE A 56 26.85 -34.01 -19.06
C ILE A 56 27.44 -35.43 -18.96
N GLY A 57 28.07 -35.91 -20.03
CA GLY A 57 28.49 -37.28 -20.18
C GLY A 57 27.34 -38.25 -20.51
N ALA A 58 27.52 -39.11 -21.52
CA ALA A 58 26.48 -39.97 -22.04
C ALA A 58 25.86 -40.91 -20.99
N GLU A 59 26.69 -41.54 -20.15
CA GLU A 59 26.22 -42.47 -19.11
C GLU A 59 25.31 -41.82 -18.06
N ARG A 60 25.62 -40.58 -17.64
CA ARG A 60 24.82 -39.83 -16.69
C ARG A 60 23.47 -39.39 -17.31
N PHE A 61 23.51 -38.92 -18.54
CA PHE A 61 22.30 -38.55 -19.29
C PHE A 61 21.34 -39.75 -19.41
N VAL A 62 21.82 -40.93 -19.83
CA VAL A 62 21.01 -42.16 -19.96
C VAL A 62 20.39 -42.57 -18.61
N ARG A 63 21.14 -42.43 -17.50
CA ARG A 63 20.61 -42.75 -16.18
C ARG A 63 19.49 -41.81 -15.73
N GLU A 64 19.66 -40.50 -15.90
CA GLU A 64 18.63 -39.49 -15.55
C GLU A 64 17.37 -39.71 -16.44
N ILE A 65 17.54 -39.94 -17.73
CA ILE A 65 16.43 -40.22 -18.66
C ILE A 65 15.63 -41.48 -18.26
N ARG A 66 16.28 -42.54 -17.78
CA ARG A 66 15.58 -43.74 -17.31
C ARG A 66 14.63 -43.47 -16.17
N THR A 67 15.02 -42.60 -15.25
CA THR A 67 14.17 -42.18 -14.13
C THR A 67 12.95 -41.41 -14.64
N ILE A 68 13.14 -40.53 -15.60
CA ILE A 68 12.05 -39.72 -16.20
C ILE A 68 11.11 -40.61 -17.02
N ALA A 69 11.66 -41.59 -17.77
CA ALA A 69 10.88 -42.54 -18.57
C ALA A 69 9.95 -43.46 -17.74
N ALA A 70 10.22 -43.59 -16.44
CA ALA A 70 9.36 -44.34 -15.53
C ALA A 70 8.12 -43.54 -15.06
N LEU A 71 8.07 -42.20 -15.30
CA LEU A 71 6.94 -41.38 -14.91
C LEU A 71 5.75 -41.63 -15.86
N GLN A 72 4.61 -42.02 -15.28
CA GLN A 72 3.35 -42.25 -16.01
C GLN A 72 2.23 -41.45 -15.36
N HIS A 73 1.88 -40.32 -15.94
CA HIS A 73 0.82 -39.43 -15.43
C HIS A 73 0.13 -38.72 -16.62
N PRO A 74 -1.19 -38.50 -16.61
CA PRO A 74 -1.90 -37.90 -17.74
C PRO A 74 -1.41 -36.49 -18.11
N HIS A 75 -0.85 -35.77 -17.16
CA HIS A 75 -0.31 -34.42 -17.35
C HIS A 75 1.23 -34.37 -17.39
N ILE A 76 1.91 -35.51 -17.67
CA ILE A 76 3.36 -35.58 -17.92
C ILE A 76 3.57 -36.11 -19.33
N LEU A 77 4.36 -35.40 -20.14
CA LEU A 77 4.76 -35.85 -21.44
C LEU A 77 5.82 -36.96 -21.28
N GLY A 78 5.40 -38.20 -21.47
CA GLY A 78 6.26 -39.38 -21.30
C GLY A 78 7.33 -39.48 -22.38
N LEU A 79 8.40 -40.22 -22.08
CA LEU A 79 9.45 -40.54 -23.06
C LEU A 79 9.15 -41.87 -23.78
N ILE A 80 9.40 -41.89 -25.09
CA ILE A 80 9.25 -43.08 -25.94
C ILE A 80 10.58 -43.82 -26.09
N ASP A 81 11.65 -43.05 -26.29
CA ASP A 81 12.98 -43.59 -26.59
C ASP A 81 14.08 -42.57 -26.28
N SER A 82 15.33 -43.05 -26.18
CA SER A 82 16.49 -42.19 -26.03
C SER A 82 17.74 -42.89 -26.54
N GLY A 83 18.72 -42.13 -27.00
CA GLY A 83 19.97 -42.65 -27.47
C GLY A 83 21.03 -41.62 -27.73
N GLU A 84 22.10 -42.06 -28.36
CA GLU A 84 23.23 -41.22 -28.77
C GLU A 84 23.53 -41.43 -30.26
N VAL A 85 23.75 -40.37 -30.99
CA VAL A 85 24.11 -40.37 -32.39
C VAL A 85 25.27 -39.43 -32.62
N SER A 86 26.40 -39.98 -33.11
CA SER A 86 27.62 -39.21 -33.41
C SER A 86 28.11 -38.35 -32.22
N GLY A 87 28.04 -38.86 -30.98
CA GLY A 87 28.43 -38.16 -29.77
C GLY A 87 27.40 -37.14 -29.28
N THR A 88 26.20 -37.12 -29.87
CA THR A 88 25.12 -36.22 -29.52
C THR A 88 23.94 -37.01 -28.92
N ALA A 89 23.55 -36.68 -27.70
CA ALA A 89 22.43 -37.33 -27.04
C ALA A 89 21.08 -36.81 -27.57
N TYR A 90 20.11 -37.71 -27.72
CA TYR A 90 18.74 -37.37 -28.10
C TYR A 90 17.72 -38.16 -27.29
N TYR A 91 16.49 -37.68 -27.26
CA TYR A 91 15.33 -38.42 -26.77
C TYR A 91 14.09 -38.14 -27.61
N VAL A 92 13.18 -39.11 -27.58
CA VAL A 92 11.97 -39.13 -28.37
C VAL A 92 10.77 -39.11 -27.45
N MET A 93 9.83 -38.22 -27.74
CA MET A 93 8.58 -38.03 -26.99
C MET A 93 7.39 -38.00 -27.96
N PRO A 94 6.16 -38.23 -27.50
CA PRO A 94 4.97 -38.03 -28.32
C PRO A 94 4.95 -36.64 -28.92
N PHE A 95 4.55 -36.52 -30.19
CA PHE A 95 4.23 -35.20 -30.73
C PHE A 95 2.84 -34.80 -30.24
N VAL A 96 2.74 -33.68 -29.60
CA VAL A 96 1.49 -33.10 -29.06
C VAL A 96 0.95 -32.10 -30.08
N GLU A 97 -0.22 -32.41 -30.67
CA GLU A 97 -0.93 -31.46 -31.53
C GLU A 97 -1.58 -30.37 -30.68
N GLY A 98 -0.94 -29.19 -30.58
CA GLY A 98 -1.37 -28.09 -29.73
C GLY A 98 -0.38 -26.95 -29.74
N GLU A 99 -0.45 -26.09 -28.73
CA GLU A 99 0.44 -24.96 -28.57
C GLU A 99 1.11 -25.01 -27.19
N SER A 100 2.24 -24.31 -27.02
CA SER A 100 2.79 -24.10 -25.67
C SER A 100 1.96 -23.04 -24.92
N LEU A 101 2.01 -23.11 -23.60
CA LEU A 101 1.42 -22.04 -22.77
C LEU A 101 2.07 -20.68 -23.07
N ARG A 102 3.34 -20.65 -23.49
CA ARG A 102 4.02 -19.43 -23.96
C ARG A 102 3.33 -18.84 -25.19
N ASP A 103 3.03 -19.65 -26.19
CA ASP A 103 2.37 -19.21 -27.44
C ASP A 103 0.98 -18.63 -27.11
N ARG A 104 0.25 -19.29 -26.22
CA ARG A 104 -1.06 -18.82 -25.77
C ARG A 104 -0.95 -17.48 -25.03
N LEU A 105 0.03 -17.33 -24.13
CA LEU A 105 0.26 -16.07 -23.41
C LEU A 105 0.72 -14.92 -24.31
N LEU A 106 1.51 -15.21 -25.36
CA LEU A 106 1.88 -14.20 -26.35
C LEU A 106 0.66 -13.69 -27.12
N ARG A 107 -0.32 -14.54 -27.39
CA ARG A 107 -1.55 -14.21 -28.12
C ARG A 107 -2.59 -13.54 -27.22
N GLU A 108 -2.85 -14.11 -26.03
CA GLU A 108 -3.97 -13.69 -25.16
C GLU A 108 -3.56 -12.71 -24.06
N LYS A 109 -2.27 -12.57 -23.78
CA LYS A 109 -1.67 -11.82 -22.66
C LYS A 109 -2.08 -12.34 -21.29
N GLN A 110 -3.37 -12.42 -21.00
CA GLN A 110 -3.94 -12.90 -19.75
C GLN A 110 -4.96 -14.00 -20.05
N LEU A 111 -4.96 -15.09 -19.28
CA LEU A 111 -5.93 -16.14 -19.40
C LEU A 111 -7.17 -15.89 -18.52
N PRO A 112 -8.36 -16.41 -18.86
CA PRO A 112 -9.48 -16.48 -17.93
C PRO A 112 -9.04 -17.12 -16.61
N ILE A 113 -9.52 -16.59 -15.48
CA ILE A 113 -9.10 -17.05 -14.14
C ILE A 113 -9.31 -18.55 -13.97
N GLN A 114 -10.46 -19.07 -14.44
CA GLN A 114 -10.75 -20.49 -14.39
C GLN A 114 -9.77 -21.34 -15.19
N ASP A 115 -9.34 -20.88 -16.37
CA ASP A 115 -8.34 -21.57 -17.20
C ASP A 115 -6.96 -21.55 -16.52
N ALA A 116 -6.54 -20.39 -15.97
CA ALA A 116 -5.26 -20.26 -15.27
C ALA A 116 -5.20 -21.19 -14.04
N VAL A 117 -6.26 -21.19 -13.24
CA VAL A 117 -6.37 -22.07 -12.05
C VAL A 117 -6.41 -23.55 -12.44
N ARG A 118 -7.13 -23.91 -13.52
CA ARG A 118 -7.18 -25.29 -14.04
C ARG A 118 -5.80 -25.76 -14.51
N VAL A 119 -5.14 -24.99 -15.36
CA VAL A 119 -3.78 -25.29 -15.86
C VAL A 119 -2.80 -25.46 -14.69
N ALA A 120 -2.81 -24.54 -13.73
CA ALA A 120 -1.94 -24.62 -12.56
C ALA A 120 -2.25 -25.85 -11.69
N THR A 121 -3.53 -26.23 -11.55
CA THR A 121 -3.95 -27.42 -10.80
C THR A 121 -3.46 -28.71 -11.47
N GLU A 122 -3.58 -28.80 -12.79
CA GLU A 122 -3.12 -29.96 -13.59
C GLU A 122 -1.60 -30.10 -13.51
N VAL A 123 -0.87 -29.00 -13.66
CA VAL A 123 0.60 -28.97 -13.54
C VAL A 123 1.03 -29.32 -12.12
N ALA A 124 0.37 -28.77 -11.07
CA ALA A 124 0.69 -29.12 -9.68
C ALA A 124 0.45 -30.62 -9.40
N GLY A 125 -0.59 -31.24 -9.97
CA GLY A 125 -0.81 -32.68 -9.89
C GLY A 125 0.31 -33.48 -10.52
N ALA A 126 0.81 -33.07 -11.70
CA ALA A 126 1.95 -33.66 -12.37
C ALA A 126 3.24 -33.55 -11.54
N LEU A 127 3.49 -32.40 -10.97
CA LEU A 127 4.65 -32.13 -10.08
C LEU A 127 4.59 -33.00 -8.83
N ASP A 128 3.43 -33.10 -8.17
CA ASP A 128 3.28 -33.92 -6.96
C ASP A 128 3.60 -35.40 -7.27
N TYR A 129 3.09 -35.89 -8.39
CA TYR A 129 3.41 -37.25 -8.81
C TYR A 129 4.92 -37.45 -9.03
N ALA A 130 5.59 -36.53 -9.73
CA ALA A 130 7.02 -36.61 -9.99
C ALA A 130 7.85 -36.52 -8.70
N HIS A 131 7.50 -35.59 -7.77
CA HIS A 131 8.18 -35.40 -6.52
C HIS A 131 8.12 -36.65 -5.63
N ARG A 132 6.97 -37.33 -5.56
CA ARG A 132 6.84 -38.60 -4.85
C ARG A 132 7.71 -39.74 -5.44
N HIS A 133 8.09 -39.60 -6.72
CA HIS A 133 9.02 -40.53 -7.39
C HIS A 133 10.48 -40.04 -7.38
N GLY A 134 10.79 -39.01 -6.56
CA GLY A 134 12.13 -38.46 -6.40
C GLY A 134 12.62 -37.60 -7.56
N VAL A 135 11.72 -37.17 -8.46
CA VAL A 135 12.05 -36.31 -9.61
C VAL A 135 11.56 -34.90 -9.37
N ILE A 136 12.48 -33.93 -9.38
CA ILE A 136 12.21 -32.48 -9.32
C ILE A 136 12.45 -31.90 -10.71
N HIS A 137 11.53 -31.10 -11.22
CA HIS A 137 11.58 -30.57 -12.59
C HIS A 137 12.68 -29.52 -12.79
N ARG A 138 12.76 -28.51 -11.91
CA ARG A 138 13.78 -27.43 -11.85
C ARG A 138 13.77 -26.40 -12.98
N ASP A 139 12.87 -26.52 -13.97
CA ASP A 139 12.73 -25.57 -15.10
C ASP A 139 11.26 -25.44 -15.53
N ILE A 140 10.35 -25.27 -14.55
CA ILE A 140 8.93 -25.00 -14.83
C ILE A 140 8.80 -23.58 -15.36
N LYS A 141 8.25 -23.48 -16.58
CA LYS A 141 8.00 -22.23 -17.31
C LYS A 141 6.96 -22.46 -18.41
N PRO A 142 6.35 -21.41 -18.96
CA PRO A 142 5.30 -21.56 -19.98
C PRO A 142 5.71 -22.32 -21.25
N GLU A 143 6.98 -22.28 -21.62
CA GLU A 143 7.52 -22.99 -22.76
C GLU A 143 7.49 -24.53 -22.56
N ASN A 144 7.56 -25.01 -21.31
CA ASN A 144 7.59 -26.40 -20.91
C ASN A 144 6.19 -26.95 -20.53
N ILE A 145 5.14 -26.17 -20.72
CA ILE A 145 3.74 -26.56 -20.51
C ILE A 145 3.04 -26.54 -21.86
N LEU A 146 2.64 -27.72 -22.35
CA LEU A 146 1.92 -27.88 -23.61
C LEU A 146 0.42 -27.96 -23.33
N LEU A 147 -0.38 -27.38 -24.23
CA LEU A 147 -1.83 -27.36 -24.15
C LEU A 147 -2.40 -28.17 -25.30
N HIS A 148 -3.10 -29.27 -24.99
CA HIS A 148 -3.73 -30.14 -25.95
C HIS A 148 -5.16 -30.44 -25.54
N GLU A 149 -6.14 -30.21 -26.43
CA GLU A 149 -7.58 -30.40 -26.17
C GLU A 149 -8.07 -29.82 -24.82
N GLY A 150 -7.48 -28.70 -24.40
CA GLY A 150 -7.82 -28.03 -23.14
C GLY A 150 -7.09 -28.58 -21.91
N ALA A 151 -6.31 -29.66 -21.98
CA ALA A 151 -5.51 -30.17 -20.87
C ALA A 151 -4.06 -29.66 -20.94
N ALA A 152 -3.44 -29.44 -19.76
CA ALA A 152 -2.04 -29.08 -19.67
C ALA A 152 -1.15 -30.31 -19.48
N MET A 153 -0.02 -30.38 -20.18
CA MET A 153 0.99 -31.40 -20.07
C MET A 153 2.35 -30.79 -19.83
N VAL A 154 3.09 -31.30 -18.84
CA VAL A 154 4.45 -30.85 -18.49
C VAL A 154 5.46 -31.64 -19.30
N ALA A 155 6.29 -30.96 -20.06
CA ALA A 155 7.39 -31.51 -20.84
C ALA A 155 8.75 -31.21 -20.17
N ASP A 156 9.79 -31.90 -20.58
CA ASP A 156 11.20 -31.64 -20.23
C ASP A 156 11.57 -31.83 -18.76
N PHE A 157 11.01 -32.81 -18.06
CA PHE A 157 11.38 -33.16 -16.69
C PHE A 157 12.88 -33.44 -16.50
N GLY A 158 13.47 -32.87 -15.45
CA GLY A 158 14.72 -33.32 -14.81
C GLY A 158 16.03 -33.13 -15.59
N ILE A 159 16.02 -32.62 -16.83
CA ILE A 159 17.24 -32.49 -17.66
C ILE A 159 18.19 -31.42 -17.03
N GLY A 160 17.64 -30.46 -16.25
CA GLY A 160 18.41 -29.46 -15.53
C GLY A 160 19.38 -30.02 -14.46
N LYS A 161 19.06 -31.18 -13.85
CA LYS A 161 19.92 -31.82 -12.84
C LYS A 161 21.19 -32.42 -13.43
N ALA A 162 21.09 -32.97 -14.65
CA ALA A 162 22.25 -33.48 -15.36
C ALA A 162 23.31 -32.40 -15.62
N LEU A 163 22.88 -31.12 -15.71
CA LEU A 163 23.74 -29.98 -15.99
C LEU A 163 24.40 -29.38 -14.70
N SER A 164 23.82 -29.58 -13.51
CA SER A 164 24.25 -28.92 -12.26
C SER A 164 25.31 -29.69 -11.45
N GLY A 165 25.79 -30.81 -11.91
CA GLY A 165 26.47 -31.84 -11.08
C GLY A 165 27.98 -31.85 -10.97
N ASN A 166 28.69 -30.76 -11.28
CA ASN A 166 30.11 -30.64 -10.90
C ASN A 166 30.40 -29.18 -10.61
N GLY A 167 30.61 -28.82 -9.35
CA GLY A 167 31.09 -27.59 -8.72
C GLY A 167 31.82 -26.50 -9.52
N ALA A 168 31.73 -26.49 -10.84
CA ALA A 168 32.20 -25.40 -11.69
C ALA A 168 31.06 -24.40 -11.87
N SER A 169 31.22 -23.20 -11.35
CA SER A 169 30.38 -22.04 -11.57
C SER A 169 30.13 -21.85 -13.08
N LEU A 170 28.98 -22.30 -13.56
CA LEU A 170 28.51 -22.14 -14.96
C LEU A 170 28.32 -20.66 -15.38
N THR A 171 28.47 -19.72 -14.43
CA THR A 171 28.49 -18.29 -14.66
C THR A 171 29.75 -17.82 -15.43
N GLN A 172 30.82 -18.63 -15.47
CA GLN A 172 32.05 -18.28 -16.20
C GLN A 172 32.03 -18.64 -17.69
N THR A 173 31.09 -19.47 -18.15
CA THR A 173 31.05 -19.93 -19.54
C THR A 173 30.08 -19.16 -20.44
N GLY A 174 29.37 -18.15 -19.93
CA GLY A 174 28.44 -17.33 -20.74
C GLY A 174 27.17 -18.08 -21.22
N LEU A 175 26.97 -19.34 -20.82
CA LEU A 175 25.77 -20.13 -21.10
C LEU A 175 24.71 -19.79 -20.06
N SER A 176 23.68 -19.04 -20.47
CA SER A 176 22.53 -18.70 -19.62
C SER A 176 21.73 -19.97 -19.31
N LEU A 177 21.86 -20.49 -18.09
CA LEU A 177 21.11 -21.64 -17.63
C LEU A 177 19.71 -21.21 -17.19
N GLY A 178 18.68 -21.52 -17.98
CA GLY A 178 17.27 -21.26 -17.68
C GLY A 178 16.80 -19.82 -17.94
N THR A 179 15.48 -19.62 -17.89
CA THR A 179 14.85 -18.31 -18.02
C THR A 179 14.76 -17.68 -16.61
N PRO A 180 15.51 -16.59 -16.30
CA PRO A 180 15.61 -16.06 -14.94
C PRO A 180 14.29 -15.68 -14.29
N ALA A 181 13.24 -15.42 -15.09
CA ALA A 181 11.94 -14.97 -14.62
C ALA A 181 11.20 -15.97 -13.70
N TYR A 182 11.45 -17.29 -13.85
CA TYR A 182 10.74 -18.36 -13.12
C TYR A 182 11.61 -19.09 -12.09
N MET A 183 12.90 -18.82 -12.05
CA MET A 183 13.85 -19.49 -11.16
C MET A 183 13.54 -19.17 -9.68
N SER A 184 13.56 -20.16 -8.79
CA SER A 184 13.36 -19.91 -7.36
C SER A 184 14.53 -19.19 -6.70
N PRO A 185 14.36 -18.54 -5.52
CA PRO A 185 15.47 -17.87 -4.81
C PRO A 185 16.63 -18.79 -4.53
N GLU A 186 16.38 -20.02 -4.04
CA GLU A 186 17.39 -21.03 -3.73
C GLU A 186 18.13 -21.53 -4.97
N GLN A 187 17.46 -21.64 -6.12
CA GLN A 187 18.13 -21.93 -7.40
C GLN A 187 19.02 -20.76 -7.84
N ALA A 188 18.53 -19.53 -7.66
CA ALA A 188 19.27 -18.33 -8.04
C ALA A 188 20.50 -18.08 -7.15
N SER A 189 20.47 -18.51 -5.88
CA SER A 189 21.64 -18.49 -4.98
C SER A 189 22.64 -19.65 -5.23
N GLY A 190 22.28 -20.60 -6.09
CA GLY A 190 23.16 -21.73 -6.42
C GLY A 190 23.17 -22.85 -5.38
N GLU A 191 22.11 -22.97 -4.56
CA GLU A 191 21.96 -24.06 -3.59
C GLU A 191 21.85 -25.40 -4.30
N LEU A 192 22.68 -26.37 -3.88
CA LEU A 192 22.76 -27.69 -4.51
C LEU A 192 21.58 -28.61 -4.13
N ASP A 193 21.04 -28.45 -2.92
CA ASP A 193 19.97 -29.26 -2.35
C ASP A 193 18.61 -28.52 -2.45
N THR A 194 18.11 -28.32 -3.66
CA THR A 194 16.76 -27.81 -3.90
C THR A 194 15.74 -28.95 -3.89
N ASP A 195 14.64 -28.79 -3.17
CA ASP A 195 13.52 -29.75 -3.13
C ASP A 195 12.35 -29.36 -4.07
N GLY A 196 11.25 -30.13 -4.04
CA GLY A 196 10.08 -29.90 -4.88
C GLY A 196 9.40 -28.54 -4.68
N ARG A 197 9.66 -27.84 -3.58
CA ARG A 197 9.13 -26.49 -3.33
C ARG A 197 9.72 -25.41 -4.25
N SER A 198 10.86 -25.71 -4.90
CA SER A 198 11.39 -24.86 -5.99
C SER A 198 10.49 -24.88 -7.22
N ASP A 199 9.95 -26.04 -7.59
CA ASP A 199 9.00 -26.16 -8.70
C ASP A 199 7.68 -25.46 -8.38
N LEU A 200 7.25 -25.47 -7.09
CA LEU A 200 6.05 -24.72 -6.65
C LEU A 200 6.23 -23.21 -6.79
N TYR A 201 7.41 -22.70 -6.49
CA TYR A 201 7.73 -21.29 -6.71
C TYR A 201 7.65 -20.94 -8.21
N SER A 202 8.26 -21.78 -9.06
CA SER A 202 8.24 -21.59 -10.51
C SER A 202 6.80 -21.66 -11.07
N LEU A 203 5.98 -22.60 -10.59
CA LEU A 203 4.57 -22.68 -10.94
C LEU A 203 3.77 -21.49 -10.43
N GLY A 204 4.10 -20.95 -9.25
CA GLY A 204 3.58 -19.69 -8.74
C GLY A 204 3.87 -18.52 -9.68
N CYS A 205 5.10 -18.43 -10.22
CA CYS A 205 5.45 -17.43 -11.24
C CYS A 205 4.63 -17.60 -12.53
N VAL A 206 4.41 -18.83 -12.98
CA VAL A 206 3.59 -19.13 -14.18
C VAL A 206 2.13 -18.77 -13.94
N LEU A 207 1.57 -19.13 -12.78
CA LEU A 207 0.19 -18.77 -12.43
C LEU A 207 0.02 -17.26 -12.33
N TYR A 208 0.98 -16.57 -11.71
CA TYR A 208 1.00 -15.11 -11.69
C TYR A 208 0.96 -14.52 -13.10
N GLU A 209 1.84 -15.00 -14.02
CA GLU A 209 1.89 -14.52 -15.39
C GLU A 209 0.60 -14.82 -16.17
N MET A 210 0.01 -16.01 -16.02
CA MET A 210 -1.28 -16.33 -16.65
C MET A 210 -2.38 -15.36 -16.23
N LEU A 211 -2.33 -14.86 -15.02
CA LEU A 211 -3.33 -13.94 -14.47
C LEU A 211 -2.99 -12.46 -14.73
N ALA A 212 -1.74 -12.06 -14.53
CA ALA A 212 -1.29 -10.68 -14.63
C ALA A 212 -0.84 -10.27 -16.04
N GLY A 213 -0.43 -11.24 -16.90
CA GLY A 213 0.05 -11.00 -18.26
C GLY A 213 1.58 -10.84 -18.37
N GLU A 214 2.28 -10.78 -17.24
CA GLU A 214 3.75 -10.76 -17.16
C GLU A 214 4.24 -11.50 -15.91
N PRO A 215 5.49 -11.97 -15.88
CA PRO A 215 6.06 -12.62 -14.70
C PRO A 215 6.13 -11.68 -13.48
N PRO A 216 6.11 -12.23 -12.23
CA PRO A 216 6.10 -11.42 -11.00
C PRO A 216 7.34 -10.52 -10.82
N PHE A 217 8.47 -10.90 -11.42
CA PHE A 217 9.70 -10.12 -11.39
C PHE A 217 10.26 -9.95 -12.80
N THR A 218 10.29 -8.69 -13.26
CA THR A 218 10.81 -8.27 -14.57
C THR A 218 12.00 -7.34 -14.40
N GLY A 219 12.87 -7.20 -15.40
CA GLY A 219 14.04 -6.32 -15.35
C GLY A 219 14.81 -6.25 -16.67
N ILE A 220 15.68 -5.24 -16.79
CA ILE A 220 16.49 -4.98 -17.99
C ILE A 220 17.62 -6.00 -18.20
N SER A 221 17.94 -6.82 -17.20
CA SER A 221 18.96 -7.86 -17.27
C SER A 221 18.58 -9.06 -16.38
N ALA A 222 19.16 -10.22 -16.67
CA ALA A 222 19.01 -11.42 -15.85
C ALA A 222 19.41 -11.18 -14.39
N GLN A 223 20.50 -10.45 -14.15
CA GLN A 223 20.96 -10.10 -12.81
C GLN A 223 19.96 -9.20 -12.07
N ALA A 224 19.34 -8.24 -12.78
CA ALA A 224 18.33 -7.36 -12.20
C ALA A 224 17.07 -8.13 -11.78
N ILE A 225 16.63 -9.10 -12.59
CA ILE A 225 15.49 -9.99 -12.28
C ILE A 225 15.81 -10.84 -11.03
N ILE A 226 17.01 -11.42 -10.98
CA ILE A 226 17.47 -12.23 -9.86
C ILE A 226 17.54 -11.36 -8.58
N ALA A 227 18.15 -10.17 -8.64
CA ALA A 227 18.27 -9.28 -7.49
C ALA A 227 16.91 -8.87 -6.92
N LYS A 228 15.94 -8.51 -7.78
CA LYS A 228 14.57 -8.15 -7.36
C LYS A 228 13.90 -9.26 -6.53
N ARG A 229 14.10 -10.52 -6.88
CA ARG A 229 13.52 -11.67 -6.18
C ARG A 229 13.93 -11.76 -4.71
N PHE A 230 15.14 -11.29 -4.37
CA PHE A 230 15.63 -11.29 -3.00
C PHE A 230 15.17 -10.08 -2.18
N VAL A 231 14.97 -8.92 -2.81
CA VAL A 231 14.71 -7.67 -2.09
C VAL A 231 13.33 -7.08 -2.32
N ALA A 232 12.74 -7.25 -3.52
CA ALA A 232 11.44 -6.65 -3.83
C ALA A 232 10.29 -7.40 -3.13
N PRO A 233 9.23 -6.73 -2.68
CA PRO A 233 8.04 -7.39 -2.15
C PRO A 233 7.44 -8.32 -3.21
N ILE A 234 6.76 -9.39 -2.76
CA ILE A 234 6.04 -10.30 -3.66
C ILE A 234 4.86 -9.51 -4.24
N PRO A 235 4.75 -9.39 -5.57
CA PRO A 235 3.65 -8.65 -6.16
C PRO A 235 2.34 -9.44 -6.05
N HIS A 236 1.26 -8.78 -5.63
CA HIS A 236 -0.08 -9.35 -5.60
C HIS A 236 -0.72 -9.32 -6.98
N VAL A 237 -1.35 -10.42 -7.40
CA VAL A 237 -2.09 -10.46 -8.68
C VAL A 237 -3.23 -9.45 -8.66
N ARG A 238 -3.86 -9.24 -7.50
CA ARG A 238 -4.94 -8.26 -7.30
C ARG A 238 -4.51 -6.82 -7.55
N ALA A 239 -3.23 -6.53 -7.56
CA ALA A 239 -2.72 -5.21 -7.95
C ALA A 239 -2.86 -4.95 -9.46
N THR A 240 -2.87 -6.01 -10.29
CA THR A 240 -2.92 -5.91 -11.75
C THR A 240 -4.24 -6.38 -12.35
N ARG A 241 -4.96 -7.27 -11.65
CA ARG A 241 -6.22 -7.84 -12.13
C ARG A 241 -7.14 -8.18 -10.96
N ASP A 242 -8.44 -7.98 -11.13
CA ASP A 242 -9.45 -8.42 -10.18
C ASP A 242 -9.54 -9.96 -10.20
N VAL A 243 -8.94 -10.59 -9.19
CA VAL A 243 -8.98 -12.04 -8.95
C VAL A 243 -9.55 -12.30 -7.55
N PRO A 244 -10.21 -13.46 -7.31
CA PRO A 244 -10.63 -13.82 -5.97
C PRO A 244 -9.45 -13.81 -4.99
N GLU A 245 -9.68 -13.29 -3.78
CA GLU A 245 -8.65 -13.20 -2.73
C GLU A 245 -7.95 -14.55 -2.47
N PRO A 246 -8.65 -15.70 -2.39
CA PRO A 246 -7.97 -16.99 -2.24
C PRO A 246 -7.01 -17.37 -3.39
N VAL A 247 -7.23 -16.84 -4.61
CA VAL A 247 -6.31 -17.05 -5.74
C VAL A 247 -5.03 -16.24 -5.52
N ASP A 248 -5.17 -14.97 -5.13
CA ASP A 248 -4.05 -14.08 -4.85
C ASP A 248 -3.20 -14.60 -3.68
N ASP A 249 -3.85 -15.05 -2.60
CA ASP A 249 -3.20 -15.67 -1.44
C ASP A 249 -2.43 -16.94 -1.82
N ALA A 250 -3.02 -17.79 -2.66
CA ALA A 250 -2.35 -19.01 -3.13
C ALA A 250 -1.10 -18.70 -3.97
N VAL A 251 -1.17 -17.69 -4.86
CA VAL A 251 -0.02 -17.22 -5.64
C VAL A 251 1.04 -16.61 -4.72
N THR A 252 0.65 -15.73 -3.79
CA THR A 252 1.57 -15.06 -2.85
C THR A 252 2.29 -16.08 -1.99
N ARG A 253 1.60 -17.09 -1.45
CA ARG A 253 2.19 -18.18 -0.66
C ARG A 253 3.16 -19.02 -1.49
N ALA A 254 2.82 -19.35 -2.74
CA ALA A 254 3.72 -20.10 -3.63
C ALA A 254 5.01 -19.32 -3.94
N LEU A 255 4.93 -17.99 -4.02
CA LEU A 255 6.04 -17.07 -4.27
C LEU A 255 6.84 -16.68 -3.02
N ALA A 256 6.54 -17.26 -1.84
CA ALA A 256 7.29 -16.96 -0.62
C ALA A 256 8.79 -17.23 -0.81
N ARG A 257 9.64 -16.33 -0.29
CA ARG A 257 11.10 -16.41 -0.46
C ARG A 257 11.68 -17.64 0.19
N THR A 258 11.27 -17.89 1.45
CA THR A 258 11.71 -19.03 2.23
C THR A 258 10.90 -20.27 1.81
N PRO A 259 11.53 -21.39 1.42
CA PRO A 259 10.79 -22.60 1.04
C PRO A 259 9.83 -23.12 2.13
N ALA A 260 10.14 -22.88 3.42
CA ALA A 260 9.29 -23.29 4.55
C ALA A 260 7.94 -22.54 4.59
N ASP A 261 7.86 -21.31 4.05
CA ASP A 261 6.66 -20.49 4.05
C ASP A 261 5.74 -20.81 2.86
N ARG A 262 6.21 -21.63 1.90
CA ARG A 262 5.43 -22.11 0.74
C ARG A 262 4.50 -23.25 1.15
N PHE A 263 3.80 -23.82 0.17
CA PHE A 263 3.08 -25.07 0.35
C PHE A 263 4.07 -26.21 0.59
N PRO A 264 3.83 -27.11 1.56
CA PRO A 264 4.73 -28.23 1.86
C PRO A 264 4.80 -29.26 0.71
N SER A 265 3.75 -29.35 -0.14
CA SER A 265 3.70 -30.23 -1.30
C SER A 265 2.90 -29.62 -2.46
N ALA A 266 3.14 -30.13 -3.66
CA ALA A 266 2.36 -29.75 -4.83
C ALA A 266 0.91 -30.26 -4.75
N ALA A 267 0.65 -31.34 -4.02
CA ALA A 267 -0.69 -31.83 -3.72
C ALA A 267 -1.51 -30.80 -2.93
N GLU A 268 -0.93 -30.19 -1.87
CA GLU A 268 -1.61 -29.17 -1.07
C GLU A 268 -1.92 -27.94 -1.91
N PHE A 269 -0.98 -27.48 -2.74
CA PHE A 269 -1.22 -26.38 -3.66
C PHE A 269 -2.34 -26.68 -4.65
N ALA A 270 -2.33 -27.87 -5.27
CA ALA A 270 -3.39 -28.32 -6.18
C ALA A 270 -4.76 -28.38 -5.50
N GLU A 271 -4.82 -28.84 -4.24
CA GLU A 271 -6.09 -28.93 -3.50
C GLU A 271 -6.67 -27.56 -3.18
N VAL A 272 -5.84 -26.61 -2.74
CA VAL A 272 -6.27 -25.22 -2.54
C VAL A 272 -6.84 -24.63 -3.83
N LEU A 273 -6.17 -24.82 -4.96
CA LEU A 273 -6.66 -24.35 -6.27
C LEU A 273 -7.98 -25.04 -6.68
N ARG A 274 -8.16 -26.35 -6.38
CA ARG A 274 -9.42 -27.09 -6.65
C ARG A 274 -10.58 -26.58 -5.80
N VAL A 275 -10.36 -26.29 -4.51
CA VAL A 275 -11.39 -25.72 -3.62
C VAL A 275 -11.85 -24.39 -4.19
N ILE A 276 -10.91 -23.51 -4.57
CA ILE A 276 -11.22 -22.22 -5.18
C ILE A 276 -12.08 -22.38 -6.45
N SER A 277 -11.75 -23.37 -7.31
CA SER A 277 -12.52 -23.64 -8.51
C SER A 277 -13.93 -24.15 -8.23
N ARG A 278 -14.12 -24.98 -7.19
CA ARG A 278 -15.42 -25.52 -6.79
C ARG A 278 -16.34 -24.46 -6.19
N ASP A 279 -15.81 -23.61 -5.33
CA ASP A 279 -16.58 -22.52 -4.72
C ASP A 279 -17.04 -21.50 -5.76
N SER A 280 -16.21 -21.30 -6.82
CA SER A 280 -16.60 -20.49 -7.96
C SER A 280 -17.70 -21.15 -8.83
N ALA A 281 -17.81 -22.48 -8.85
CA ALA A 281 -18.81 -23.22 -9.63
C ALA A 281 -20.14 -23.44 -8.89
N THR A 282 -20.13 -23.53 -7.54
CA THR A 282 -21.32 -23.71 -6.71
C THR A 282 -22.01 -22.37 -6.38
N GLY A 283 -21.38 -21.25 -6.64
CA GLY A 283 -21.91 -19.89 -6.42
C GLY A 283 -22.96 -19.44 -7.46
N MET A 284 -23.40 -20.25 -8.38
CA MET A 284 -24.48 -19.92 -9.33
C MET A 284 -25.88 -20.22 -8.76
N GLN A 285 -26.17 -19.84 -7.53
CA GLN A 285 -27.53 -19.51 -7.13
C GLN A 285 -27.72 -18.02 -7.18
N ARG A 286 -28.69 -17.62 -8.02
CA ARG A 286 -29.12 -16.23 -8.22
C ARG A 286 -29.33 -15.52 -6.88
N VAL A 287 -28.33 -14.78 -6.44
CA VAL A 287 -28.55 -13.59 -5.62
C VAL A 287 -28.57 -12.44 -6.62
N SER A 288 -29.67 -11.68 -6.62
CA SER A 288 -29.79 -10.41 -7.34
C SER A 288 -28.49 -9.60 -7.14
N PRO A 289 -27.97 -8.97 -8.17
CA PRO A 289 -26.74 -8.23 -8.03
C PRO A 289 -26.94 -7.13 -7.00
N ALA A 290 -26.36 -7.31 -5.82
CA ALA A 290 -25.95 -6.16 -5.06
C ALA A 290 -25.05 -5.33 -5.99
N PRO A 291 -25.20 -3.99 -6.02
CA PRO A 291 -24.48 -3.17 -6.96
C PRO A 291 -22.99 -3.50 -6.84
N ALA A 292 -22.38 -3.86 -7.95
CA ALA A 292 -20.95 -4.07 -8.07
C ALA A 292 -20.26 -2.91 -7.34
N LYS A 293 -19.46 -3.20 -6.30
CA LYS A 293 -18.56 -2.19 -5.74
C LYS A 293 -17.63 -1.82 -6.90
N THR A 294 -17.94 -0.70 -7.54
CA THR A 294 -17.10 -0.08 -8.54
C THR A 294 -15.69 -0.02 -7.95
N ALA A 295 -14.72 -0.57 -8.65
CA ALA A 295 -13.32 -0.47 -8.26
C ALA A 295 -13.03 1.02 -8.02
N VAL A 296 -12.76 1.38 -6.77
CA VAL A 296 -12.55 2.77 -6.37
C VAL A 296 -11.30 3.25 -7.07
N LYS A 297 -11.44 4.17 -8.03
CA LYS A 297 -10.30 4.76 -8.71
C LYS A 297 -9.65 5.78 -7.81
N ALA A 298 -8.35 5.59 -7.56
CA ALA A 298 -7.57 6.43 -6.66
C ALA A 298 -6.61 7.31 -7.45
N ILE A 299 -6.60 8.62 -7.15
CA ILE A 299 -5.79 9.63 -7.82
C ILE A 299 -5.03 10.49 -6.82
N ALA A 300 -3.80 10.88 -7.16
CA ALA A 300 -3.08 11.97 -6.51
C ALA A 300 -2.93 13.15 -7.47
N VAL A 301 -3.14 14.35 -6.97
CA VAL A 301 -2.87 15.60 -7.70
C VAL A 301 -1.58 16.18 -7.13
N LEU A 302 -0.50 16.12 -7.90
CA LEU A 302 0.78 16.68 -7.47
C LEU A 302 0.75 18.21 -7.56
N PRO A 303 1.54 18.90 -6.73
CA PRO A 303 1.67 20.35 -6.79
C PRO A 303 2.05 20.78 -8.20
N LEU A 304 1.22 21.63 -8.81
CA LEU A 304 1.49 22.20 -10.10
C LEU A 304 2.74 23.08 -10.03
N ALA A 305 3.68 22.89 -10.96
CA ALA A 305 4.92 23.66 -10.99
C ALA A 305 4.64 25.12 -11.35
N ASN A 306 5.14 26.08 -10.55
CA ASN A 306 5.08 27.49 -10.89
C ASN A 306 6.10 27.82 -11.99
N MET A 307 5.62 28.09 -13.19
CA MET A 307 6.41 28.49 -14.36
C MET A 307 6.36 30.01 -14.62
N SER A 308 5.83 30.77 -13.66
CA SER A 308 5.82 32.23 -13.71
C SER A 308 7.21 32.80 -13.44
N ALA A 309 7.52 33.97 -14.00
CA ALA A 309 8.78 34.67 -13.72
C ALA A 309 8.89 35.17 -12.27
N ASP A 310 7.74 35.32 -11.58
CA ASP A 310 7.62 35.81 -10.22
C ASP A 310 7.42 34.66 -9.24
N PRO A 311 8.36 34.38 -8.33
CA PRO A 311 8.22 33.36 -7.28
C PRO A 311 7.02 33.60 -6.35
N GLU A 312 6.57 34.84 -6.22
CA GLU A 312 5.40 35.15 -5.40
C GLU A 312 4.10 34.50 -5.93
N ASN A 313 4.07 34.02 -7.19
CA ASN A 313 2.92 33.28 -7.74
C ASN A 313 2.87 31.81 -7.28
N GLU A 314 3.77 31.35 -6.43
CA GLU A 314 3.77 29.99 -5.88
C GLU A 314 2.45 29.65 -5.16
N TYR A 315 1.90 30.62 -4.40
CA TYR A 315 0.62 30.44 -3.72
C TYR A 315 -0.53 30.14 -4.70
N PHE A 316 -0.43 30.65 -5.93
CA PHE A 316 -1.47 30.44 -6.93
C PHE A 316 -1.41 29.02 -7.50
N ALA A 317 -0.23 28.49 -7.79
CA ALA A 317 -0.05 27.11 -8.24
C ALA A 317 -0.47 26.12 -7.15
N ASP A 318 -0.08 26.37 -5.90
CA ASP A 318 -0.47 25.57 -4.74
C ASP A 318 -1.98 25.59 -4.52
N GLY A 319 -2.59 26.77 -4.60
CA GLY A 319 -4.02 26.94 -4.43
C GLY A 319 -4.83 26.25 -5.54
N MET A 320 -4.38 26.34 -6.80
CA MET A 320 -5.00 25.62 -7.93
C MET A 320 -4.96 24.10 -7.70
N THR A 321 -3.82 23.59 -7.25
CA THR A 321 -3.67 22.18 -6.90
C THR A 321 -4.68 21.75 -5.83
N GLU A 322 -4.80 22.53 -4.76
CA GLU A 322 -5.72 22.28 -3.65
C GLU A 322 -7.19 22.29 -4.12
N GLU A 323 -7.57 23.23 -4.97
CA GLU A 323 -8.93 23.33 -5.50
C GLU A 323 -9.27 22.14 -6.43
N ILE A 324 -8.32 21.67 -7.24
CA ILE A 324 -8.52 20.46 -8.05
C ILE A 324 -8.70 19.23 -7.14
N ILE A 325 -7.89 19.10 -6.08
CA ILE A 325 -8.07 18.05 -5.06
C ILE A 325 -9.47 18.11 -4.47
N ASN A 326 -9.93 19.28 -4.07
CA ASN A 326 -11.22 19.48 -3.43
C ASN A 326 -12.39 19.19 -4.40
N ALA A 327 -12.25 19.54 -5.68
CA ALA A 327 -13.25 19.24 -6.70
C ALA A 327 -13.37 17.73 -6.94
N LEU A 328 -12.24 17.05 -7.10
CA LEU A 328 -12.19 15.60 -7.32
C LEU A 328 -12.64 14.81 -6.08
N ALA A 329 -12.40 15.33 -4.87
CA ALA A 329 -12.81 14.67 -3.63
C ALA A 329 -14.35 14.57 -3.48
N LYS A 330 -15.10 15.40 -4.19
CA LYS A 330 -16.58 15.35 -4.22
C LYS A 330 -17.12 14.32 -5.22
N VAL A 331 -16.29 13.77 -6.11
CA VAL A 331 -16.72 12.83 -7.15
C VAL A 331 -17.01 11.45 -6.52
N PRO A 332 -18.25 10.93 -6.62
CA PRO A 332 -18.59 9.63 -6.06
C PRO A 332 -17.75 8.50 -6.67
N GLY A 333 -17.23 7.61 -5.84
CA GLY A 333 -16.43 6.45 -6.28
C GLY A 333 -14.98 6.78 -6.64
N MET A 334 -14.51 8.03 -6.43
CA MET A 334 -13.12 8.41 -6.55
C MET A 334 -12.47 8.53 -5.15
N GLN A 335 -11.27 8.00 -4.99
CA GLN A 335 -10.41 8.29 -3.84
C GLN A 335 -9.35 9.30 -4.28
N VAL A 336 -9.21 10.38 -3.53
CA VAL A 336 -8.24 11.43 -3.84
C VAL A 336 -7.24 11.51 -2.70
N ALA A 337 -5.96 11.38 -3.01
CA ALA A 337 -4.90 11.60 -2.03
C ALA A 337 -4.97 13.03 -1.48
N SER A 338 -4.79 13.16 -0.18
CA SER A 338 -4.87 14.47 0.47
C SER A 338 -3.79 15.43 -0.04
N ARG A 339 -4.03 16.72 0.22
CA ARG A 339 -3.06 17.77 -0.07
C ARG A 339 -1.71 17.49 0.60
N THR A 340 -1.70 17.13 1.89
CA THR A 340 -0.46 16.91 2.67
C THR A 340 0.42 15.85 2.03
N SER A 341 -0.14 14.69 1.71
CA SER A 341 0.58 13.59 1.05
C SER A 341 1.04 13.96 -0.36
N SER A 342 0.20 14.65 -1.14
CA SER A 342 0.56 15.10 -2.50
C SER A 342 1.71 16.10 -2.47
N PHE A 343 1.70 17.05 -1.53
CA PHE A 343 2.72 18.11 -1.40
C PHE A 343 4.05 17.61 -0.81
N ALA A 344 4.09 16.43 -0.23
CA ALA A 344 5.33 15.80 0.19
C ALA A 344 6.32 15.56 -0.98
N PHE A 345 5.81 15.56 -2.22
CA PHE A 345 6.60 15.41 -3.44
C PHE A 345 6.95 16.74 -4.13
N LYS A 346 6.54 17.88 -3.58
CA LYS A 346 6.82 19.20 -4.15
C LYS A 346 8.31 19.44 -4.32
N GLY A 347 8.75 19.76 -5.56
CA GLY A 347 10.14 20.05 -5.87
C GLY A 347 11.08 18.84 -5.83
N LYS A 348 10.55 17.63 -5.75
CA LYS A 348 11.34 16.39 -5.76
C LYS A 348 11.21 15.71 -7.12
N GLU A 349 12.35 15.31 -7.68
CA GLU A 349 12.38 14.45 -8.88
C GLU A 349 12.19 12.99 -8.44
N VAL A 350 10.95 12.55 -8.39
CA VAL A 350 10.56 11.18 -8.00
C VAL A 350 9.78 10.55 -9.15
N ASP A 351 10.08 9.30 -9.47
CA ASP A 351 9.33 8.55 -10.48
C ASP A 351 7.86 8.43 -10.06
N VAL A 352 6.94 8.70 -11.00
CA VAL A 352 5.48 8.66 -10.75
C VAL A 352 4.99 7.31 -10.20
N ARG A 353 5.68 6.22 -10.52
CA ARG A 353 5.39 4.89 -9.99
C ARG A 353 5.67 4.81 -8.49
N GLN A 354 6.79 5.38 -8.04
CA GLN A 354 7.12 5.45 -6.62
C GLN A 354 6.15 6.35 -5.85
N ILE A 355 5.67 7.43 -6.50
CA ILE A 355 4.63 8.29 -5.93
C ILE A 355 3.35 7.49 -5.75
N GLY A 356 2.94 6.75 -6.78
CA GLY A 356 1.75 5.92 -6.75
C GLY A 356 1.77 4.84 -5.68
N GLU A 357 2.91 4.16 -5.51
CA GLU A 357 3.12 3.16 -4.47
C GLU A 357 3.00 3.78 -3.07
N LYS A 358 3.67 4.92 -2.84
CA LYS A 358 3.65 5.60 -1.54
C LYS A 358 2.27 6.17 -1.18
N LEU A 359 1.52 6.65 -2.16
CA LEU A 359 0.20 7.25 -1.97
C LEU A 359 -0.95 6.23 -2.10
N GLY A 360 -0.67 5.02 -2.56
CA GLY A 360 -1.68 3.99 -2.79
C GLY A 360 -2.69 4.39 -3.88
N VAL A 361 -2.24 5.11 -4.92
CA VAL A 361 -3.11 5.61 -6.00
C VAL A 361 -2.79 4.92 -7.32
N SER A 362 -3.76 4.86 -8.24
CA SER A 362 -3.60 4.25 -9.57
C SER A 362 -3.27 5.27 -10.65
N SER A 363 -3.48 6.56 -10.38
CA SER A 363 -3.23 7.64 -11.34
C SER A 363 -2.68 8.87 -10.64
N VAL A 364 -1.88 9.65 -11.36
CA VAL A 364 -1.31 10.91 -10.88
C VAL A 364 -1.66 12.01 -11.88
N LEU A 365 -2.15 13.14 -11.38
CA LEU A 365 -2.21 14.39 -12.11
C LEU A 365 -0.97 15.21 -11.79
N GLU A 366 -0.23 15.60 -12.81
CA GLU A 366 0.86 16.57 -12.71
C GLU A 366 0.68 17.70 -13.69
N GLY A 367 1.45 18.78 -13.55
CA GLY A 367 1.34 19.88 -14.47
C GLY A 367 2.07 21.13 -14.04
N SER A 368 1.75 22.23 -14.70
CA SER A 368 2.37 23.53 -14.43
C SER A 368 1.38 24.66 -14.58
N VAL A 369 1.65 25.76 -13.87
CA VAL A 369 0.90 27.01 -13.94
C VAL A 369 1.84 28.15 -14.29
N ARG A 370 1.48 28.94 -15.27
CA ARG A 370 2.17 30.19 -15.61
C ARG A 370 1.18 31.36 -15.58
N LYS A 371 1.42 32.32 -14.72
CA LYS A 371 0.64 33.54 -14.60
C LYS A 371 1.44 34.74 -15.09
N VAL A 372 0.88 35.52 -15.99
CA VAL A 372 1.48 36.76 -16.49
C VAL A 372 0.39 37.83 -16.56
N GLY A 373 0.42 38.77 -15.62
CA GLY A 373 -0.64 39.77 -15.51
C GLY A 373 -2.01 39.11 -15.26
N ASN A 374 -2.95 39.35 -16.18
CA ASN A 374 -4.33 38.78 -16.14
C ASN A 374 -4.49 37.50 -17.02
N ARG A 375 -3.41 36.91 -17.51
CA ARG A 375 -3.44 35.63 -18.27
C ARG A 375 -2.85 34.51 -17.48
N ILE A 376 -3.53 33.36 -17.53
CA ILE A 376 -3.06 32.09 -16.95
C ILE A 376 -2.92 31.06 -18.07
N ARG A 377 -1.84 30.29 -18.00
CA ARG A 377 -1.66 29.07 -18.77
C ARG A 377 -1.44 27.92 -17.82
N ILE A 378 -2.31 26.91 -17.89
CA ILE A 378 -2.24 25.71 -17.06
C ILE A 378 -2.06 24.53 -17.99
N THR A 379 -1.01 23.75 -17.79
CA THR A 379 -0.82 22.46 -18.44
C THR A 379 -1.11 21.40 -17.40
N ALA A 380 -1.97 20.44 -17.70
CA ALA A 380 -2.31 19.33 -16.82
C ALA A 380 -2.22 18.01 -17.58
N GLN A 381 -1.67 16.99 -16.93
CA GLN A 381 -1.44 15.66 -17.50
C GLN A 381 -1.83 14.61 -16.49
N LEU A 382 -2.71 13.69 -16.88
CA LEU A 382 -3.10 12.53 -16.08
C LEU A 382 -2.29 11.32 -16.53
N ILE A 383 -1.54 10.73 -15.61
CA ILE A 383 -0.64 9.62 -15.87
C ILE A 383 -1.15 8.38 -15.15
N ASN A 384 -1.22 7.27 -15.85
CA ASN A 384 -1.42 5.96 -15.24
C ASN A 384 -0.11 5.50 -14.61
N ILE A 385 -0.14 5.15 -13.32
CA ILE A 385 1.04 4.75 -12.56
C ILE A 385 1.59 3.40 -12.99
N GLU A 386 0.72 2.49 -13.37
CA GLU A 386 1.09 1.12 -13.73
C GLU A 386 2.04 1.07 -14.93
N ASN A 387 1.74 1.86 -15.96
CA ASN A 387 2.47 1.83 -17.22
C ASN A 387 3.25 3.13 -17.53
N GLY A 388 3.03 4.21 -16.78
CA GLY A 388 3.68 5.51 -16.98
C GLY A 388 3.17 6.28 -18.21
N TYR A 389 2.08 5.84 -18.87
CA TYR A 389 1.53 6.52 -20.03
C TYR A 389 0.50 7.58 -19.63
N HIS A 390 0.46 8.66 -20.41
CA HIS A 390 -0.55 9.68 -20.26
C HIS A 390 -1.93 9.15 -20.65
N LEU A 391 -2.88 9.20 -19.74
CA LEU A 391 -4.28 8.93 -20.00
C LEU A 391 -4.95 10.13 -20.67
N TRP A 392 -4.46 11.32 -20.32
CA TRP A 392 -4.96 12.60 -20.81
C TRP A 392 -3.89 13.68 -20.62
N SER A 393 -3.85 14.67 -21.53
CA SER A 393 -2.97 15.84 -21.42
C SER A 393 -3.60 17.00 -22.16
N GLU A 394 -3.67 18.16 -21.53
CA GLU A 394 -4.26 19.37 -22.13
C GLU A 394 -3.60 20.65 -21.59
N THR A 395 -3.70 21.72 -22.38
CA THR A 395 -3.21 23.05 -22.01
C THR A 395 -4.34 24.07 -22.12
N TYR A 396 -4.61 24.76 -21.04
CA TYR A 396 -5.60 25.82 -20.92
C TYR A 396 -4.90 27.18 -20.95
N ASP A 397 -5.25 28.03 -21.92
CA ASP A 397 -4.78 29.42 -22.00
C ASP A 397 -6.02 30.32 -21.87
N ARG A 398 -6.17 30.99 -20.74
CA ARG A 398 -7.39 31.71 -20.35
C ARG A 398 -7.05 33.04 -19.65
N GLN A 399 -8.07 33.86 -19.47
CA GLN A 399 -7.99 34.99 -18.56
C GLN A 399 -8.08 34.53 -17.11
N LEU A 400 -7.51 35.27 -16.17
CA LEU A 400 -7.55 34.94 -14.75
C LEU A 400 -8.98 34.90 -14.19
N GLU A 401 -9.89 35.64 -14.79
CA GLU A 401 -11.30 35.65 -14.46
C GLU A 401 -12.01 34.32 -14.75
N ASP A 402 -11.44 33.53 -15.67
CA ASP A 402 -11.96 32.20 -16.07
C ASP A 402 -11.37 31.05 -15.23
N VAL A 403 -10.64 31.35 -14.14
CA VAL A 403 -9.90 30.33 -13.36
C VAL A 403 -10.80 29.21 -12.85
N PHE A 404 -12.02 29.51 -12.45
CA PHE A 404 -12.98 28.51 -11.97
C PHE A 404 -13.46 27.60 -13.10
N ALA A 405 -13.73 28.15 -14.29
CA ALA A 405 -14.09 27.35 -15.46
C ALA A 405 -12.96 26.38 -15.84
N VAL A 406 -11.69 26.80 -15.71
CA VAL A 406 -10.55 25.91 -15.96
C VAL A 406 -10.44 24.80 -14.93
N GLN A 407 -10.73 25.07 -13.65
CA GLN A 407 -10.78 24.03 -12.60
C GLN A 407 -11.84 22.98 -12.91
N ASP A 408 -13.03 23.42 -13.32
CA ASP A 408 -14.12 22.54 -13.70
C ASP A 408 -13.78 21.72 -14.95
N ASP A 409 -13.23 22.35 -16.00
CA ASP A 409 -12.79 21.69 -17.23
C ASP A 409 -11.78 20.57 -16.92
N ILE A 410 -10.77 20.84 -16.08
CA ILE A 410 -9.76 19.85 -15.67
C ILE A 410 -10.41 18.71 -14.89
N SER A 411 -11.30 19.02 -13.95
CA SER A 411 -11.96 18.01 -13.11
C SER A 411 -12.84 17.09 -13.95
N HIS A 412 -13.63 17.64 -14.89
CA HIS A 412 -14.46 16.86 -15.80
C HIS A 412 -13.62 15.99 -16.75
N ALA A 413 -12.54 16.53 -17.31
CA ALA A 413 -11.66 15.78 -18.19
C ALA A 413 -10.99 14.59 -17.47
N ILE A 414 -10.62 14.74 -16.19
CA ILE A 414 -10.11 13.66 -15.36
C ILE A 414 -11.17 12.56 -15.15
N VAL A 415 -12.39 12.96 -14.82
CA VAL A 415 -13.51 12.03 -14.60
C VAL A 415 -13.79 11.24 -15.87
N ASP A 416 -13.82 11.91 -17.02
CA ASP A 416 -14.04 11.28 -18.34
C ASP A 416 -12.88 10.32 -18.69
N ALA A 417 -11.63 10.75 -18.51
CA ALA A 417 -10.45 9.94 -18.78
C ALA A 417 -10.41 8.67 -17.91
N LEU A 418 -10.90 8.75 -16.68
CA LEU A 418 -10.99 7.62 -15.76
C LEU A 418 -12.27 6.78 -15.99
N LYS A 419 -13.14 7.15 -16.94
CA LYS A 419 -14.41 6.48 -17.25
C LYS A 419 -15.30 6.28 -16.01
N LEU A 420 -15.36 7.30 -15.17
CA LEU A 420 -16.27 7.34 -14.04
C LEU A 420 -17.63 7.85 -14.54
N ARG A 421 -18.71 7.23 -14.10
CA ARG A 421 -20.04 7.78 -14.33
C ARG A 421 -20.26 8.89 -13.29
N LEU A 422 -20.38 10.13 -13.77
CA LEU A 422 -20.97 11.18 -12.96
C LEU A 422 -22.44 10.85 -12.76
N ALA A 423 -22.93 10.96 -11.53
CA ALA A 423 -24.36 11.04 -11.30
C ALA A 423 -24.87 12.28 -12.08
N GLU A 424 -26.02 12.15 -12.75
CA GLU A 424 -26.61 13.26 -13.56
C GLU A 424 -26.81 14.55 -12.74
N ASP A 425 -26.79 14.45 -11.41
CA ASP A 425 -26.85 15.55 -10.43
C ASP A 425 -25.49 15.92 -9.81
N ALA A 426 -24.34 15.55 -10.40
CA ALA A 426 -23.07 16.07 -9.93
C ALA A 426 -23.09 17.58 -10.11
N ALA A 427 -23.36 18.28 -9.02
CA ALA A 427 -23.54 19.72 -8.97
C ALA A 427 -22.36 20.40 -9.69
N GLN A 428 -22.68 21.27 -10.64
CA GLN A 428 -21.69 22.22 -11.17
C GLN A 428 -20.97 22.84 -9.98
N VAL A 429 -19.65 22.79 -9.97
CA VAL A 429 -18.86 23.44 -8.93
C VAL A 429 -19.17 24.92 -9.03
N VAL A 430 -20.08 25.40 -8.19
CA VAL A 430 -20.40 26.82 -8.14
C VAL A 430 -19.15 27.56 -7.68
N ALA A 431 -18.70 28.53 -8.47
CA ALA A 431 -17.57 29.38 -8.11
C ALA A 431 -17.72 29.88 -6.67
N PRO A 432 -16.74 29.64 -5.79
CA PRO A 432 -16.88 29.91 -4.36
C PRO A 432 -17.02 31.41 -4.06
N THR A 433 -16.63 32.27 -4.99
CA THR A 433 -16.81 33.73 -5.01
C THR A 433 -16.68 34.24 -6.45
N LYS A 434 -17.34 35.36 -6.77
CA LYS A 434 -17.16 36.08 -8.04
C LYS A 434 -16.06 37.14 -7.97
N ASN A 435 -15.52 37.40 -6.79
CA ASN A 435 -14.49 38.40 -6.57
C ASN A 435 -13.10 37.77 -6.62
N LEU A 436 -12.38 38.02 -7.71
CA LEU A 436 -11.05 37.47 -7.96
C LEU A 436 -10.01 37.89 -6.92
N GLU A 437 -10.12 39.13 -6.38
CA GLU A 437 -9.20 39.61 -5.35
C GLU A 437 -9.45 38.90 -4.02
N ALA A 438 -10.73 38.72 -3.64
CA ALA A 438 -11.10 37.90 -2.48
C ALA A 438 -10.57 36.47 -2.60
N TYR A 439 -10.71 35.86 -3.76
CA TYR A 439 -10.20 34.53 -4.02
C TYR A 439 -8.66 34.46 -3.92
N THR A 440 -7.97 35.40 -4.53
CA THR A 440 -6.51 35.51 -4.46
C THR A 440 -5.99 35.62 -3.04
N LEU A 441 -6.64 36.45 -2.22
CA LEU A 441 -6.32 36.61 -0.80
C LEU A 441 -6.60 35.33 0.00
N TYR A 442 -7.69 34.64 -0.30
CA TYR A 442 -8.01 33.33 0.29
C TYR A 442 -6.92 32.30 -0.02
N LEU A 443 -6.49 32.16 -1.28
CA LEU A 443 -5.42 31.22 -1.65
C LEU A 443 -4.09 31.55 -0.92
N LYS A 444 -3.74 32.82 -0.80
CA LYS A 444 -2.60 33.26 0.02
C LYS A 444 -2.77 32.86 1.50
N GLY A 445 -3.99 33.01 2.03
CA GLY A 445 -4.33 32.58 3.39
C GLY A 445 -4.10 31.08 3.57
N ARG A 446 -4.58 30.23 2.64
CA ARG A 446 -4.37 28.78 2.64
C ARG A 446 -2.89 28.41 2.58
N PHE A 447 -2.10 29.09 1.74
CA PHE A 447 -0.67 28.88 1.62
C PHE A 447 0.08 29.10 2.95
N PHE A 448 -0.33 30.12 3.74
CA PHE A 448 0.24 30.35 5.07
C PHE A 448 -0.30 29.39 6.13
N PHE A 449 -1.59 29.06 6.06
CA PHE A 449 -2.25 28.18 7.04
C PHE A 449 -1.54 26.83 7.21
N VAL A 450 -1.18 26.18 6.11
CA VAL A 450 -0.57 24.85 6.11
C VAL A 450 0.83 24.77 6.73
N LYS A 451 1.45 25.90 7.03
CA LYS A 451 2.76 25.96 7.71
C LYS A 451 2.64 25.72 9.23
N LEU A 452 1.44 25.79 9.79
CA LEU A 452 1.07 25.48 11.18
C LEU A 452 2.00 26.09 12.25
N SER A 453 2.61 27.23 11.98
CA SER A 453 3.37 28.01 12.96
C SER A 453 2.60 29.26 13.36
N GLU A 454 2.77 29.75 14.60
CA GLU A 454 2.03 30.92 15.07
C GLU A 454 2.11 32.11 14.11
N PRO A 455 3.30 32.55 13.63
CA PRO A 455 3.38 33.68 12.70
C PRO A 455 2.63 33.41 11.39
N ALA A 456 2.68 32.17 10.89
CA ALA A 456 2.01 31.80 9.64
C ALA A 456 0.49 31.74 9.82
N LEU A 457 -0.01 31.20 10.94
CA LEU A 457 -1.44 31.17 11.26
C LEU A 457 -2.00 32.58 11.44
N ARG A 458 -1.29 33.48 12.12
CA ARG A 458 -1.70 34.89 12.25
C ARG A 458 -1.71 35.61 10.89
N LYS A 459 -0.74 35.31 9.99
CA LYS A 459 -0.74 35.83 8.62
C LYS A 459 -1.89 35.28 7.79
N ALA A 460 -2.22 34.01 7.94
CA ALA A 460 -3.38 33.40 7.29
C ALA A 460 -4.68 34.07 7.74
N LEU A 461 -4.83 34.31 9.05
CA LEU A 461 -5.98 34.99 9.62
C LEU A 461 -6.17 36.38 8.99
N ASP A 462 -5.11 37.20 8.94
CA ASP A 462 -5.12 38.54 8.32
C ASP A 462 -5.56 38.45 6.84
N LEU A 463 -5.03 37.50 6.05
CA LEU A 463 -5.37 37.35 4.65
C LEU A 463 -6.82 36.89 4.43
N PHE A 464 -7.35 35.97 5.27
CA PHE A 464 -8.76 35.60 5.21
C PHE A 464 -9.68 36.78 5.59
N GLN A 465 -9.30 37.59 6.56
CA GLN A 465 -10.04 38.82 6.91
C GLN A 465 -10.03 39.83 5.77
N GLN A 466 -8.88 40.05 5.11
CA GLN A 466 -8.79 40.88 3.91
C GLN A 466 -9.65 40.33 2.76
N SER A 467 -9.67 39.01 2.57
CA SER A 467 -10.56 38.36 1.60
C SER A 467 -12.04 38.71 1.83
N LEU A 468 -12.47 38.69 3.11
CA LEU A 468 -13.84 39.05 3.51
C LEU A 468 -14.15 40.55 3.41
N LEU A 469 -13.14 41.40 3.42
CA LEU A 469 -13.34 42.83 3.10
C LEU A 469 -13.66 43.05 1.63
N GLN A 470 -13.11 42.21 0.74
CA GLN A 470 -13.38 42.21 -0.69
C GLN A 470 -14.71 41.54 -1.04
N ASP A 471 -15.02 40.42 -0.38
CA ASP A 471 -16.30 39.70 -0.53
C ASP A 471 -16.80 39.18 0.83
N PRO A 472 -17.71 39.90 1.48
CA PRO A 472 -18.32 39.47 2.74
C PRO A 472 -19.19 38.20 2.61
N GLY A 473 -19.50 37.78 1.39
CA GLY A 473 -20.26 36.54 1.09
C GLY A 473 -19.41 35.28 1.01
N PHE A 474 -18.10 35.40 1.03
CA PHE A 474 -17.20 34.28 0.75
C PHE A 474 -17.13 33.28 1.91
N GLY A 475 -17.97 32.24 1.91
CA GLY A 475 -18.10 31.24 3.00
C GLY A 475 -16.81 30.51 3.32
N ARG A 476 -15.98 30.13 2.33
CA ARG A 476 -14.71 29.42 2.55
C ARG A 476 -13.67 30.26 3.30
N ALA A 477 -13.67 31.58 3.15
CA ALA A 477 -12.80 32.48 3.91
C ALA A 477 -13.17 32.48 5.41
N TYR A 478 -14.48 32.41 5.73
CA TYR A 478 -14.93 32.22 7.11
C TYR A 478 -14.51 30.86 7.68
N ALA A 479 -14.63 29.76 6.89
CA ALA A 479 -14.15 28.45 7.30
C ALA A 479 -12.64 28.45 7.56
N GLY A 480 -11.84 29.13 6.71
CA GLY A 480 -10.42 29.33 6.94
C GLY A 480 -10.11 30.06 8.24
N ILE A 481 -10.89 31.07 8.61
CA ILE A 481 -10.78 31.78 9.90
C ILE A 481 -11.08 30.82 11.07
N ALA A 482 -12.11 29.98 10.94
CA ALA A 482 -12.46 29.00 11.96
C ALA A 482 -11.33 27.99 12.16
N ASP A 483 -10.76 27.46 11.07
CA ASP A 483 -9.62 26.54 11.11
C ASP A 483 -8.40 27.18 11.79
N VAL A 484 -8.09 28.44 11.47
CA VAL A 484 -6.97 29.17 12.12
C VAL A 484 -7.19 29.27 13.61
N TRP A 485 -8.39 29.65 14.07
CA TRP A 485 -8.65 29.76 15.50
C TRP A 485 -8.61 28.41 16.22
N CYS A 486 -9.12 27.33 15.59
CA CYS A 486 -8.99 25.99 16.14
C CYS A 486 -7.52 25.54 16.29
N ASN A 487 -6.63 25.97 15.37
CA ASN A 487 -5.21 25.62 15.42
C ASN A 487 -4.38 26.55 16.31
N LEU A 488 -4.85 27.75 16.60
CA LEU A 488 -4.22 28.65 17.58
C LEU A 488 -4.59 28.31 19.04
N ALA A 489 -5.70 27.59 19.22
CA ALA A 489 -6.17 27.18 20.53
C ALA A 489 -5.17 26.27 21.24
N ASP A 490 -5.15 26.29 22.55
CA ASP A 490 -4.34 25.49 23.48
C ASP A 490 -2.84 25.77 23.46
N ASP A 491 -2.22 26.02 22.30
CA ASP A 491 -0.77 26.24 22.21
C ASP A 491 -0.38 27.72 22.28
N TRP A 492 -1.17 28.63 21.68
CA TRP A 492 -0.82 30.06 21.56
C TRP A 492 -1.90 31.01 22.04
N VAL A 493 -3.16 30.58 22.08
CA VAL A 493 -4.30 31.36 22.54
C VAL A 493 -5.11 30.52 23.51
N ALA A 494 -5.58 31.15 24.58
CA ALA A 494 -6.41 30.50 25.58
C ALA A 494 -7.67 29.88 24.91
N PRO A 495 -8.08 28.63 25.28
CA PRO A 495 -9.25 27.97 24.74
C PRO A 495 -10.52 28.82 24.77
N ASP A 496 -10.78 29.48 25.90
CA ASP A 496 -11.95 30.33 26.09
C ASP A 496 -11.99 31.59 25.19
N ASP A 497 -10.84 31.98 24.63
CA ASP A 497 -10.74 33.06 23.65
C ASP A 497 -10.78 32.57 22.21
N ALA A 498 -10.16 31.42 21.90
CA ALA A 498 -9.98 30.92 20.55
C ALA A 498 -11.23 30.21 20.04
N TYR A 499 -11.76 29.22 20.78
CA TYR A 499 -12.87 28.39 20.31
C TYR A 499 -14.18 29.13 20.07
N PRO A 500 -14.59 30.13 20.89
CA PRO A 500 -15.76 30.94 20.56
C PRO A 500 -15.62 31.73 19.25
N ARG A 501 -14.41 32.19 18.93
CA ARG A 501 -14.13 32.88 17.66
C ARG A 501 -14.15 31.87 16.48
N ALA A 502 -13.63 30.67 16.68
CA ALA A 502 -13.72 29.59 15.71
C ALA A 502 -15.18 29.24 15.40
N LYS A 503 -16.00 29.04 16.44
CA LYS A 503 -17.43 28.73 16.31
C LYS A 503 -18.17 29.82 15.55
N ALA A 504 -18.00 31.08 15.96
CA ALA A 504 -18.66 32.22 15.30
C ALA A 504 -18.28 32.35 13.82
N ALA A 505 -17.03 32.07 13.47
CA ALA A 505 -16.59 32.07 12.07
C ALA A 505 -17.18 30.89 11.29
N ALA A 506 -17.17 29.68 11.85
CA ALA A 506 -17.76 28.49 11.22
C ALA A 506 -19.28 28.64 10.99
N GLU A 507 -20.01 29.19 11.96
CA GLU A 507 -21.43 29.49 11.84
C GLU A 507 -21.71 30.49 10.71
N ARG A 508 -20.89 31.52 10.55
CA ARG A 508 -20.97 32.45 9.42
C ARG A 508 -20.69 31.78 8.08
N ALA A 509 -19.74 30.86 8.04
CA ALA A 509 -19.48 30.05 6.85
C ALA A 509 -20.73 29.23 6.46
N LEU A 510 -21.34 28.54 7.44
CA LEU A 510 -22.54 27.70 7.21
C LEU A 510 -23.80 28.51 6.86
N GLN A 511 -23.89 29.77 7.25
CA GLN A 511 -24.95 30.69 6.79
C GLN A 511 -24.83 31.00 5.28
N ARG A 512 -23.64 30.86 4.70
CA ARG A 512 -23.36 31.09 3.27
C ARG A 512 -23.41 29.80 2.46
N ASP A 513 -22.86 28.74 3.02
CA ASP A 513 -22.83 27.39 2.45
C ASP A 513 -23.11 26.37 3.56
N PRO A 514 -24.38 25.89 3.70
CA PRO A 514 -24.77 24.95 4.74
C PRO A 514 -24.13 23.56 4.63
N GLU A 515 -23.52 23.24 3.46
CA GLU A 515 -22.88 21.95 3.18
C GLU A 515 -21.37 22.02 3.21
N LEU A 516 -20.78 23.11 3.68
CA LEU A 516 -19.35 23.30 3.74
C LEU A 516 -18.73 22.40 4.84
N ALA A 517 -18.20 21.24 4.42
CA ALA A 517 -17.68 20.22 5.32
C ALA A 517 -16.56 20.73 6.23
N GLU A 518 -15.72 21.64 5.76
CA GLU A 518 -14.65 22.27 6.54
C GLU A 518 -15.21 23.05 7.74
N ALA A 519 -16.26 23.84 7.51
CA ALA A 519 -16.91 24.61 8.57
C ALA A 519 -17.63 23.70 9.57
N ILE A 520 -18.30 22.64 9.09
CA ILE A 520 -18.96 21.64 9.94
C ILE A 520 -17.91 20.93 10.81
N THR A 521 -16.74 20.59 10.23
CA THR A 521 -15.63 19.96 10.94
C THR A 521 -15.10 20.89 12.05
N SER A 522 -14.95 22.21 11.77
CA SER A 522 -14.53 23.18 12.79
C SER A 522 -15.54 23.31 13.93
N ILE A 523 -16.87 23.25 13.64
CA ILE A 523 -17.90 23.13 14.70
C ILE A 523 -17.70 21.88 15.53
N GLY A 524 -17.48 20.73 14.87
CA GLY A 524 -17.22 19.45 15.55
C GLY A 524 -16.01 19.53 16.52
N LYS A 525 -14.92 20.19 16.10
CA LYS A 525 -13.75 20.46 16.94
C LYS A 525 -14.15 21.26 18.21
N VAL A 526 -14.86 22.35 18.05
CA VAL A 526 -15.29 23.20 19.17
C VAL A 526 -16.17 22.43 20.14
N LEU A 527 -17.19 21.71 19.63
CA LEU A 527 -18.09 20.90 20.46
C LEU A 527 -17.33 19.82 21.24
N CYS A 528 -16.40 19.13 20.58
CA CYS A 528 -15.63 18.04 21.20
C CYS A 528 -14.58 18.54 22.19
N TRP A 529 -13.73 19.50 21.78
CA TRP A 529 -12.51 19.83 22.54
C TRP A 529 -12.72 20.94 23.57
N HIS A 530 -13.75 21.79 23.39
CA HIS A 530 -14.01 22.91 24.29
C HIS A 530 -15.33 22.81 25.04
N GLU A 531 -16.45 22.55 24.33
CA GLU A 531 -17.77 22.52 24.96
C GLU A 531 -18.09 21.18 25.64
N TRP A 532 -17.37 20.10 25.25
CA TRP A 532 -17.59 18.70 25.68
C TRP A 532 -19.01 18.20 25.37
N ASP A 533 -19.63 18.74 24.32
CA ASP A 533 -20.83 18.17 23.70
C ASP A 533 -20.43 17.08 22.69
N PHE A 534 -20.09 15.91 23.21
CA PHE A 534 -19.60 14.79 22.39
C PHE A 534 -20.66 14.23 21.44
N ALA A 535 -21.93 14.28 21.84
CA ALA A 535 -23.03 13.82 21.00
C ALA A 535 -23.27 14.79 19.84
N GLY A 536 -23.28 16.08 20.10
CA GLY A 536 -23.35 17.12 19.07
C GLY A 536 -22.14 17.09 18.14
N ALA A 537 -20.94 16.89 18.69
CA ALA A 537 -19.71 16.73 17.90
C ALA A 537 -19.81 15.55 16.92
N GLU A 538 -20.19 14.36 17.39
CA GLU A 538 -20.34 13.17 16.53
C GLU A 538 -21.38 13.40 15.42
N ALA A 539 -22.52 14.01 15.73
CA ALA A 539 -23.56 14.30 14.74
C ALA A 539 -23.04 15.24 13.63
N GLN A 540 -22.32 16.31 13.99
CA GLN A 540 -21.74 17.25 13.03
C GLN A 540 -20.65 16.59 12.20
N LEU A 541 -19.77 15.82 12.83
CA LEU A 541 -18.64 15.17 12.14
C LEU A 541 -19.11 14.02 11.25
N ALA A 542 -20.15 13.26 11.62
CA ALA A 542 -20.79 12.30 10.76
C ALA A 542 -21.33 12.97 9.47
N ARG A 543 -22.03 14.12 9.63
CA ARG A 543 -22.52 14.92 8.53
C ARG A 543 -21.39 15.43 7.63
N ALA A 544 -20.28 15.91 8.19
CA ALA A 544 -19.13 16.35 7.41
C ALA A 544 -18.54 15.22 6.55
N VAL A 545 -18.44 14.00 7.10
CA VAL A 545 -17.99 12.79 6.38
C VAL A 545 -18.98 12.37 5.28
N GLU A 546 -20.29 12.49 5.52
CA GLU A 546 -21.31 12.20 4.49
C GLU A 546 -21.20 13.18 3.32
N LEU A 547 -21.06 14.48 3.59
CA LEU A 547 -20.94 15.53 2.57
C LEU A 547 -19.60 15.45 1.81
N SER A 548 -18.54 15.03 2.48
CA SER A 548 -17.20 14.95 1.88
C SER A 548 -16.45 13.69 2.34
N PRO A 549 -16.76 12.51 1.74
CA PRO A 549 -16.22 11.23 2.18
C PRO A 549 -14.70 11.08 2.05
N ASN A 550 -14.06 11.94 1.26
CA ASN A 550 -12.61 11.95 1.04
C ASN A 550 -11.90 13.08 1.81
N TYR A 551 -12.60 13.81 2.66
CA TYR A 551 -12.00 14.84 3.51
C TYR A 551 -11.35 14.21 4.74
N ALA A 552 -10.04 13.95 4.66
CA ALA A 552 -9.27 13.24 5.68
C ALA A 552 -9.38 13.87 7.08
N GLU A 553 -9.40 15.21 7.16
CA GLU A 553 -9.52 15.94 8.42
C GLU A 553 -10.86 15.67 9.14
N ALA A 554 -11.98 15.54 8.40
CA ALA A 554 -13.27 15.20 9.01
C ALA A 554 -13.23 13.80 9.64
N HIS A 555 -12.61 12.82 8.97
CA HIS A 555 -12.39 11.49 9.52
C HIS A 555 -11.49 11.53 10.76
N TYR A 556 -10.38 12.28 10.70
CA TYR A 556 -9.48 12.42 11.84
C TYR A 556 -10.21 13.00 13.06
N VAL A 557 -10.87 14.15 12.91
CA VAL A 557 -11.57 14.80 14.03
C VAL A 557 -12.70 13.92 14.57
N ARG A 558 -13.44 13.23 13.69
CA ARG A 558 -14.46 12.25 14.10
C ARG A 558 -13.85 11.11 14.90
N GLY A 559 -12.71 10.57 14.45
CA GLY A 559 -11.97 9.54 15.18
C GLY A 559 -11.59 10.00 16.59
N THR A 560 -11.24 11.29 16.79
CA THR A 560 -10.90 11.83 18.11
C THR A 560 -12.12 12.00 19.03
N ALA A 561 -13.33 12.19 18.49
CA ALA A 561 -14.56 12.38 19.25
C ALA A 561 -15.26 11.07 19.66
N LEU A 562 -15.18 10.04 18.81
CA LEU A 562 -15.86 8.75 19.01
C LEU A 562 -15.56 8.05 20.33
N PRO A 563 -14.32 8.08 20.87
CA PRO A 563 -14.02 7.47 22.16
C PRO A 563 -14.83 8.04 23.32
N ALA A 564 -15.12 9.33 23.32
CA ALA A 564 -15.87 9.98 24.39
C ALA A 564 -17.34 9.50 24.47
N VAL A 565 -17.87 8.98 23.36
CA VAL A 565 -19.22 8.39 23.29
C VAL A 565 -19.19 6.86 23.34
N GLY A 566 -18.08 6.23 23.77
CA GLY A 566 -17.94 4.79 23.96
C GLY A 566 -17.73 3.98 22.67
N ARG A 567 -17.36 4.60 21.55
CA ARG A 567 -17.20 3.96 20.23
C ARG A 567 -15.73 3.86 19.81
N LEU A 568 -14.90 3.23 20.66
CA LEU A 568 -13.45 3.18 20.44
C LEU A 568 -13.06 2.37 19.19
N ASN A 569 -13.72 1.26 18.89
CA ASN A 569 -13.42 0.48 17.69
C ASN A 569 -13.71 1.29 16.40
N ASP A 570 -14.84 2.00 16.39
CA ASP A 570 -15.17 2.89 15.28
C ASP A 570 -14.16 4.05 15.15
N ALA A 571 -13.54 4.47 16.25
CA ALA A 571 -12.48 5.48 16.24
C ALA A 571 -11.21 4.95 15.55
N VAL A 572 -10.82 3.69 15.81
CA VAL A 572 -9.70 3.02 15.14
C VAL A 572 -9.95 2.94 13.64
N ASP A 573 -11.13 2.46 13.22
CA ASP A 573 -11.50 2.34 11.81
C ASP A 573 -11.53 3.70 11.10
N THR A 574 -12.11 4.71 11.77
CA THR A 574 -12.21 6.07 11.24
C THR A 574 -10.83 6.71 11.10
N MET A 575 -9.93 6.48 12.06
CA MET A 575 -8.55 6.98 12.01
C MET A 575 -7.73 6.25 10.92
N ALA A 576 -7.91 4.93 10.77
CA ALA A 576 -7.31 4.17 9.68
C ALA A 576 -7.80 4.69 8.31
N ARG A 577 -9.07 5.10 8.21
CA ARG A 577 -9.62 5.75 7.01
C ARG A 577 -8.97 7.10 6.75
N ALA A 578 -8.78 7.95 7.77
CA ALA A 578 -8.07 9.23 7.63
C ALA A 578 -6.65 9.02 7.11
N LEU A 579 -5.92 8.05 7.68
CA LEU A 579 -4.56 7.70 7.24
C LEU A 579 -4.55 7.12 5.82
N LYS A 580 -5.56 6.36 5.41
CA LYS A 580 -5.68 5.87 4.03
C LYS A 580 -5.89 7.01 3.03
N LEU A 581 -6.58 8.07 3.42
CA LEU A 581 -6.80 9.28 2.59
C LEU A 581 -5.57 10.20 2.59
N ASP A 582 -4.75 10.16 3.63
CA ASP A 582 -3.52 10.93 3.78
C ASP A 582 -2.37 10.05 4.29
N PRO A 583 -1.83 9.14 3.43
CA PRO A 583 -0.93 8.06 3.85
C PRO A 583 0.44 8.55 4.35
N LEU A 584 0.84 9.78 4.04
CA LEU A 584 2.09 10.38 4.52
C LEU A 584 1.88 11.34 5.71
N SER A 585 0.69 11.36 6.30
CA SER A 585 0.42 12.15 7.50
C SER A 585 1.00 11.47 8.74
N VAL A 586 2.14 11.99 9.21
CA VAL A 586 2.74 11.60 10.51
C VAL A 586 1.71 11.76 11.62
N HIS A 587 0.94 12.86 11.58
CA HIS A 587 -0.08 13.18 12.57
C HIS A 587 -1.19 12.10 12.67
N TYR A 588 -1.78 11.67 11.54
CA TYR A 588 -2.81 10.62 11.57
C TYR A 588 -2.23 9.25 11.94
N SER A 589 -0.98 8.99 11.53
CA SER A 589 -0.27 7.76 11.86
C SER A 589 -0.01 7.64 13.38
N GLU A 590 0.42 8.72 14.04
CA GLU A 590 0.62 8.72 15.49
C GLU A 590 -0.70 8.55 16.28
N TRP A 591 -1.80 9.19 15.81
CA TRP A 591 -3.10 9.03 16.42
C TRP A 591 -3.68 7.63 16.25
N LEU A 592 -3.43 6.98 15.12
CA LEU A 592 -3.81 5.58 14.94
C LEU A 592 -3.06 4.68 15.94
N SER A 593 -1.76 4.88 16.13
CA SER A 593 -0.97 4.16 17.13
C SER A 593 -1.56 4.34 18.55
N ARG A 594 -1.97 5.56 18.89
CA ARG A 594 -2.63 5.86 20.18
C ARG A 594 -3.95 5.10 20.36
N PHE A 595 -4.80 5.06 19.34
CA PHE A 595 -6.10 4.39 19.46
C PHE A 595 -5.98 2.88 19.46
N LEU A 596 -5.01 2.30 18.74
CA LEU A 596 -4.66 0.88 18.86
C LEU A 596 -4.21 0.53 20.29
N LEU A 597 -3.36 1.38 20.90
CA LEU A 597 -2.99 1.25 22.32
C LEU A 597 -4.22 1.24 23.24
N TYR A 598 -5.16 2.16 23.04
CA TYR A 598 -6.36 2.27 23.83
C TYR A 598 -7.33 1.10 23.61
N ALA A 599 -7.34 0.52 22.41
CA ALA A 599 -8.10 -0.68 22.07
C ALA A 599 -7.42 -1.98 22.55
N HIS A 600 -6.29 -1.88 23.28
CA HIS A 600 -5.47 -2.99 23.76
C HIS A 600 -4.83 -3.84 22.63
N ASP A 601 -4.78 -3.34 21.41
CA ASP A 601 -3.97 -3.89 20.31
C ASP A 601 -2.54 -3.33 20.42
N TYR A 602 -1.77 -3.89 21.37
CA TYR A 602 -0.43 -3.39 21.67
C TYR A 602 0.56 -3.68 20.54
N ASP A 603 0.46 -4.83 19.89
CA ASP A 603 1.30 -5.18 18.74
C ASP A 603 1.01 -4.28 17.54
N GLY A 604 -0.26 -4.02 17.26
CA GLY A 604 -0.69 -3.05 16.25
C GLY A 604 -0.20 -1.64 16.56
N ALA A 605 -0.26 -1.19 17.82
CA ALA A 605 0.21 0.12 18.25
C ALA A 605 1.73 0.26 18.06
N ILE A 606 2.51 -0.75 18.40
CA ILE A 606 3.97 -0.79 18.20
C ILE A 606 4.31 -0.75 16.71
N ALA A 607 3.68 -1.63 15.92
CA ALA A 607 3.90 -1.68 14.47
C ALA A 607 3.57 -0.36 13.78
N GLN A 608 2.44 0.28 14.16
CA GLN A 608 2.06 1.59 13.64
C GLN A 608 3.02 2.69 14.09
N GLY A 609 3.49 2.67 15.35
CA GLY A 609 4.50 3.60 15.85
C GLY A 609 5.81 3.51 15.07
N HIS A 610 6.28 2.30 14.72
CA HIS A 610 7.45 2.12 13.86
C HIS A 610 7.23 2.69 12.45
N ARG A 611 6.09 2.44 11.83
CA ARG A 611 5.74 3.07 10.54
C ARG A 611 5.75 4.60 10.61
N THR A 612 5.29 5.17 11.73
CA THR A 612 5.36 6.61 11.94
C THR A 612 6.81 7.11 11.97
N LEU A 613 7.72 6.38 12.62
CA LEU A 613 9.15 6.72 12.66
C LEU A 613 9.86 6.53 11.32
N GLU A 614 9.39 5.64 10.46
CA GLU A 614 9.86 5.53 9.07
C GLU A 614 9.46 6.74 8.22
N MET A 615 8.32 7.37 8.51
CA MET A 615 7.89 8.61 7.85
C MET A 615 8.62 9.83 8.39
N ASP A 616 8.85 9.89 9.70
CA ASP A 616 9.54 10.98 10.40
C ASP A 616 10.29 10.45 11.63
N GLU A 617 11.60 10.25 11.49
CA GLU A 617 12.46 9.70 12.55
C GLU A 617 12.59 10.62 13.78
N VAL A 618 12.25 11.90 13.65
CA VAL A 618 12.24 12.88 14.74
C VAL A 618 10.84 13.10 15.34
N CYS A 619 9.84 12.31 14.94
CA CYS A 619 8.52 12.33 15.56
C CYS A 619 8.62 12.00 17.05
N ILE A 620 8.14 12.89 17.88
CA ILE A 620 8.26 12.79 19.35
C ILE A 620 7.21 11.83 19.93
N ARG A 621 6.00 11.79 19.35
CA ARG A 621 4.87 11.05 19.92
C ARG A 621 4.91 9.54 19.61
N ALA A 622 5.48 9.13 18.49
CA ALA A 622 5.56 7.71 18.17
C ALA A 622 6.37 6.90 19.20
N PRO A 623 7.56 7.34 19.66
CA PRO A 623 8.27 6.67 20.76
C PRO A 623 7.46 6.59 22.06
N HIS A 624 6.64 7.62 22.36
CA HIS A 624 5.76 7.60 23.51
C HIS A 624 4.72 6.48 23.45
N TYR A 625 4.02 6.33 22.33
CA TYR A 625 2.99 5.29 22.19
C TYR A 625 3.60 3.89 22.13
N ILE A 626 4.76 3.71 21.49
CA ILE A 626 5.52 2.46 21.53
C ILE A 626 5.89 2.11 22.98
N GLY A 627 6.47 3.05 23.73
CA GLY A 627 6.81 2.85 25.15
C GLY A 627 5.60 2.52 26.01
N SER A 628 4.44 3.17 25.75
CA SER A 628 3.21 2.90 26.49
C SER A 628 2.64 1.51 26.21
N ALA A 629 2.79 0.99 24.99
CA ALA A 629 2.41 -0.37 24.63
C ALA A 629 3.30 -1.40 25.31
N TYR A 630 4.63 -1.21 25.33
CA TYR A 630 5.56 -2.09 26.08
C TYR A 630 5.30 -2.07 27.59
N LEU A 631 5.00 -0.88 28.16
CA LEU A 631 4.65 -0.79 29.56
C LEU A 631 3.36 -1.56 29.88
N ALA A 632 2.35 -1.52 29.00
CA ALA A 632 1.12 -2.28 29.14
C ALA A 632 1.32 -3.79 28.99
N LEU A 633 2.31 -4.23 28.20
CA LEU A 633 2.74 -5.62 28.08
C LEU A 633 3.60 -6.09 29.28
N GLY A 634 3.95 -5.21 30.21
CA GLY A 634 4.78 -5.50 31.38
C GLY A 634 6.29 -5.36 31.17
N ASP A 635 6.74 -4.96 29.99
CA ASP A 635 8.15 -4.69 29.67
C ASP A 635 8.51 -3.23 29.98
N ALA A 636 8.70 -2.93 31.25
CA ALA A 636 9.00 -1.59 31.71
C ALA A 636 10.43 -1.11 31.35
N GLU A 637 11.39 -2.02 31.13
CA GLU A 637 12.75 -1.64 30.69
C GLU A 637 12.75 -1.12 29.25
N THR A 638 12.11 -1.84 28.35
CA THR A 638 11.93 -1.40 26.95
C THR A 638 11.11 -0.12 26.89
N ALA A 639 10.03 -0.01 27.65
CA ALA A 639 9.23 1.21 27.77
C ALA A 639 10.07 2.42 28.18
N LEU A 640 10.90 2.28 29.20
CA LEU A 640 11.80 3.32 29.69
C LEU A 640 12.77 3.80 28.60
N SER A 641 13.31 2.88 27.81
CA SER A 641 14.22 3.21 26.70
C SER A 641 13.51 4.07 25.64
N TRP A 642 12.28 3.73 25.29
CA TRP A 642 11.46 4.49 24.32
C TRP A 642 11.05 5.85 24.85
N TYR A 643 10.69 5.98 26.12
CA TYR A 643 10.38 7.28 26.74
C TYR A 643 11.61 8.19 26.82
N ARG A 644 12.81 7.65 27.10
CA ARG A 644 14.05 8.42 27.04
C ARG A 644 14.39 8.90 25.64
N ARG A 645 14.06 8.10 24.59
CA ARG A 645 14.17 8.54 23.21
C ARG A 645 13.23 9.70 22.92
N ALA A 646 11.96 9.63 23.34
CA ALA A 646 11.00 10.73 23.21
C ALA A 646 11.50 12.00 23.91
N GLN A 647 11.98 11.87 25.17
CA GLN A 647 12.52 12.98 25.94
C GLN A 647 13.73 13.64 25.27
N ALA A 648 14.61 12.86 24.65
CA ALA A 648 15.79 13.38 23.94
C ALA A 648 15.44 14.21 22.70
N LEU A 649 14.31 13.93 22.07
CA LEU A 649 13.80 14.66 20.91
C LEU A 649 13.06 15.95 21.32
N GLU A 650 12.49 16.00 22.52
CA GLU A 650 11.70 17.13 23.01
C GLU A 650 12.61 18.22 23.60
N LYS A 651 12.58 19.41 23.00
CA LYS A 651 13.45 20.53 23.40
C LYS A 651 12.81 21.54 24.36
N SER A 652 11.49 21.55 24.49
CA SER A 652 10.78 22.68 25.09
C SER A 652 9.83 22.35 26.25
N VAL A 653 9.30 21.14 26.36
CA VAL A 653 8.33 20.73 27.39
C VAL A 653 8.66 19.33 27.90
N ARG A 654 8.82 19.17 29.23
CA ARG A 654 9.18 17.88 29.84
C ARG A 654 7.96 16.98 30.09
N SER A 655 7.03 16.92 29.13
CA SER A 655 5.81 16.09 29.25
C SER A 655 6.12 14.59 29.37
N TYR A 656 7.26 14.14 28.80
CA TYR A 656 7.67 12.73 28.85
C TYR A 656 8.32 12.33 30.17
N ASP A 657 8.71 13.28 31.03
CA ASP A 657 9.21 12.97 32.38
C ASP A 657 8.16 12.20 33.20
N ALA A 658 6.87 12.53 33.07
CA ALA A 658 5.78 11.79 33.71
C ALA A 658 5.67 10.32 33.20
N MET A 659 5.99 10.08 31.95
CA MET A 659 6.01 8.72 31.38
C MET A 659 7.21 7.93 31.87
N ILE A 660 8.36 8.57 32.01
CA ILE A 660 9.55 8.00 32.62
C ILE A 660 9.27 7.63 34.09
N VAL A 661 8.62 8.53 34.84
CA VAL A 661 8.17 8.26 36.21
C VAL A 661 7.34 6.96 36.28
N ARG A 662 6.41 6.76 35.35
CA ARG A 662 5.58 5.54 35.27
C ARG A 662 6.41 4.29 35.06
N ALA A 663 7.38 4.32 34.13
CA ALA A 663 8.24 3.19 33.85
C ALA A 663 9.17 2.88 35.04
N LEU A 664 9.77 3.91 35.67
CA LEU A 664 10.61 3.76 36.87
C LEU A 664 9.81 3.19 38.06
N ALA A 665 8.57 3.66 38.25
CA ALA A 665 7.70 3.10 39.30
C ALA A 665 7.37 1.61 39.04
N ALA A 666 7.13 1.22 37.79
CA ALA A 666 6.87 -0.17 37.40
C ALA A 666 8.12 -1.07 37.60
N LEU A 667 9.34 -0.51 37.45
CA LEU A 667 10.61 -1.20 37.72
C LEU A 667 10.95 -1.24 39.24
N GLY A 668 10.13 -0.65 40.11
CA GLY A 668 10.40 -0.55 41.54
C GLY A 668 11.45 0.50 41.92
N GLN A 669 11.90 1.33 40.97
CA GLN A 669 12.88 2.41 41.17
C GLN A 669 12.20 3.67 41.73
N ARG A 670 11.58 3.50 42.90
CA ARG A 670 10.69 4.50 43.50
C ARG A 670 11.37 5.83 43.82
N GLU A 671 12.60 5.80 44.37
CA GLU A 671 13.35 7.01 44.72
C GLU A 671 13.64 7.89 43.49
N GLU A 672 14.04 7.25 42.37
CA GLU A 672 14.31 7.97 41.13
C GLU A 672 13.03 8.54 40.52
N ALA A 673 11.93 7.79 40.58
CA ALA A 673 10.60 8.23 40.12
C ALA A 673 10.12 9.45 40.92
N GLU A 674 10.21 9.42 42.25
CA GLU A 674 9.80 10.52 43.11
C GLU A 674 10.68 11.79 42.93
N ALA A 675 12.00 11.60 42.77
CA ALA A 675 12.93 12.68 42.47
C ALA A 675 12.64 13.36 41.11
N MET A 676 12.30 12.59 40.10
CA MET A 676 11.93 13.10 38.77
C MET A 676 10.58 13.85 38.83
N LEU A 677 9.60 13.29 39.54
CA LEU A 677 8.29 13.89 39.71
C LEU A 677 8.39 15.23 40.46
N ALA A 678 9.24 15.33 41.48
CA ALA A 678 9.49 16.60 42.22
C ALA A 678 10.08 17.67 41.30
N ARG A 679 11.01 17.29 40.41
CA ARG A 679 11.55 18.23 39.41
C ARG A 679 10.47 18.68 38.44
N LEU A 680 9.63 17.76 37.94
CA LEU A 680 8.53 18.07 37.06
C LEU A 680 7.51 19.02 37.69
N GLU A 681 7.23 18.83 38.99
CA GLU A 681 6.37 19.72 39.76
C GLU A 681 6.96 21.14 39.90
N ASP A 682 8.27 21.26 40.18
CA ASP A 682 8.96 22.57 40.27
C ASP A 682 8.93 23.31 38.91
N GLU A 683 9.12 22.59 37.82
CA GLU A 683 9.04 23.17 36.48
C GLU A 683 7.62 23.60 36.09
N SER A 684 6.59 22.86 36.51
CA SER A 684 5.19 23.22 36.26
C SER A 684 4.78 24.55 36.94
N ARG A 685 5.56 25.00 37.95
CA ARG A 685 5.38 26.32 38.59
C ARG A 685 6.02 27.46 37.80
N LYS A 686 7.00 27.13 36.93
CA LYS A 686 7.79 28.14 36.19
C LYS A 686 7.24 28.36 34.79
N GLN A 687 6.61 27.34 34.19
CA GLN A 687 6.04 27.39 32.86
C GLN A 687 4.71 26.64 32.81
N TYR A 688 3.88 26.98 31.84
CA TYR A 688 2.61 26.27 31.63
C TYR A 688 2.86 24.81 31.35
N MET A 689 2.17 23.93 32.07
CA MET A 689 2.14 22.51 31.84
C MET A 689 0.71 21.99 32.08
N ARG A 690 0.25 21.13 31.20
CA ARG A 690 -1.07 20.51 31.35
C ARG A 690 -1.12 19.68 32.63
N SER A 691 -2.07 19.99 33.50
CA SER A 691 -2.14 19.38 34.84
C SER A 691 -2.42 17.88 34.85
N GLU A 692 -3.05 17.34 33.80
CA GLU A 692 -3.30 15.90 33.67
C GLU A 692 -2.00 15.08 33.49
N ILE A 693 -0.92 15.68 32.99
CA ILE A 693 0.39 15.02 32.89
C ILE A 693 0.96 14.76 34.30
N LEU A 694 0.88 15.75 35.17
CA LEU A 694 1.30 15.61 36.59
C LEU A 694 0.45 14.54 37.29
N ALA A 695 -0.85 14.46 36.98
CA ALA A 695 -1.74 13.47 37.56
C ALA A 695 -1.29 12.03 37.26
N MET A 696 -0.81 11.74 36.04
CA MET A 696 -0.26 10.42 35.69
C MET A 696 0.99 10.08 36.49
N GLY A 697 1.89 11.07 36.69
CA GLY A 697 3.10 10.89 37.53
C GLY A 697 2.74 10.60 38.99
N TYR A 698 1.84 11.34 39.60
CA TYR A 698 1.38 11.12 40.96
C TYR A 698 0.67 9.77 41.11
N ALA A 699 -0.17 9.39 40.14
CA ALA A 699 -0.85 8.10 40.11
C ALA A 699 0.16 6.94 40.10
N ALA A 700 1.23 7.06 39.34
CA ALA A 700 2.26 6.03 39.20
C ALA A 700 3.03 5.77 40.51
N VAL A 701 3.28 6.82 41.33
CA VAL A 701 3.94 6.67 42.63
C VAL A 701 2.97 6.41 43.78
N GLY A 702 1.65 6.34 43.50
CA GLY A 702 0.61 6.04 44.48
C GLY A 702 0.10 7.25 45.29
N ASP A 703 0.45 8.47 44.91
CA ASP A 703 -0.07 9.71 45.54
C ASP A 703 -1.41 10.12 44.89
N LEU A 704 -2.48 9.37 45.22
CA LEU A 704 -3.82 9.59 44.64
C LEU A 704 -4.35 10.98 44.91
N ASP A 705 -4.06 11.56 46.08
CA ASP A 705 -4.58 12.88 46.46
C ASP A 705 -4.01 13.99 45.58
N ARG A 706 -2.70 13.98 45.31
CA ARG A 706 -2.11 14.95 44.37
C ARG A 706 -2.55 14.67 42.94
N ALA A 707 -2.74 13.42 42.55
CA ALA A 707 -3.25 13.06 41.24
C ALA A 707 -4.64 13.65 40.99
N PHE A 708 -5.60 13.46 41.93
CA PHE A 708 -6.94 14.05 41.81
C PHE A 708 -6.96 15.59 41.88
N ARG A 709 -6.13 16.22 42.74
CA ARG A 709 -5.99 17.67 42.69
C ARG A 709 -5.48 18.18 41.32
N SER A 710 -4.63 17.44 40.66
CA SER A 710 -4.12 17.80 39.33
C SER A 710 -5.19 17.58 38.24
N LEU A 711 -5.99 16.52 38.35
CA LEU A 711 -7.14 16.26 37.45
C LEU A 711 -8.23 17.32 37.63
N GLU A 712 -8.50 17.79 38.87
CA GLU A 712 -9.48 18.85 39.14
C GLU A 712 -9.05 20.15 38.47
N ARG A 713 -7.76 20.52 38.57
CA ARG A 713 -7.23 21.68 37.84
C ARG A 713 -7.35 21.54 36.34
N ALA A 714 -7.07 20.34 35.80
CA ALA A 714 -7.24 20.06 34.38
C ALA A 714 -8.73 20.18 33.94
N TRP A 715 -9.66 19.71 34.77
CA TRP A 715 -11.09 19.88 34.54
C TRP A 715 -11.53 21.33 34.53
N GLN A 716 -11.07 22.13 35.49
CA GLN A 716 -11.36 23.58 35.57
C GLN A 716 -10.80 24.33 34.34
N ALA A 717 -9.64 23.92 33.86
CA ALA A 717 -9.01 24.47 32.65
C ALA A 717 -9.57 23.90 31.32
N ARG A 718 -10.58 23.06 31.39
CA ARG A 718 -11.15 22.34 30.22
C ARG A 718 -10.10 21.70 29.31
N SER A 719 -9.10 21.04 29.92
CA SER A 719 -8.02 20.40 29.17
C SER A 719 -8.52 19.30 28.25
N ALA A 720 -8.20 19.40 26.95
CA ALA A 720 -8.59 18.42 25.94
C ALA A 720 -8.04 17.00 26.22
N GLY A 721 -6.97 16.87 27.01
CA GLY A 721 -6.43 15.56 27.41
C GLY A 721 -7.40 14.71 28.25
N LEU A 722 -8.33 15.33 28.97
CA LEU A 722 -9.32 14.64 29.81
C LEU A 722 -10.35 13.83 29.02
N ILE A 723 -10.52 14.09 27.74
CA ILE A 723 -11.44 13.34 26.85
C ILE A 723 -11.07 11.85 26.85
N TYR A 724 -9.80 11.51 27.05
CA TYR A 724 -9.29 10.14 27.03
C TYR A 724 -9.00 9.58 28.43
N LEU A 725 -9.47 10.26 29.50
CA LEU A 725 -9.24 9.85 30.90
C LEU A 725 -9.61 8.38 31.16
N HIS A 726 -10.74 7.91 30.61
CA HIS A 726 -11.27 6.57 30.81
C HIS A 726 -10.50 5.49 30.01
N LEU A 727 -9.73 5.87 28.98
CA LEU A 727 -9.02 4.96 28.08
C LEU A 727 -7.53 4.87 28.40
N ASP A 728 -6.90 5.98 28.75
CA ASP A 728 -5.45 6.04 28.90
C ASP A 728 -4.97 5.16 30.07
N PRO A 729 -4.08 4.17 29.82
CA PRO A 729 -3.54 3.30 30.87
C PRO A 729 -2.83 4.04 32.01
N GLY A 730 -2.40 5.28 31.77
CA GLY A 730 -1.75 6.12 32.79
C GLY A 730 -2.62 6.44 33.99
N TYR A 731 -3.92 6.40 33.82
CA TYR A 731 -4.90 6.63 34.90
C TYR A 731 -5.41 5.33 35.54
N GLY A 732 -4.86 4.19 35.13
CA GLY A 732 -5.26 2.89 35.68
C GLY A 732 -5.29 2.82 37.21
N PRO A 733 -4.26 3.32 37.95
CA PRO A 733 -4.27 3.31 39.41
C PRO A 733 -5.40 4.14 40.06
N LEU A 734 -6.02 5.07 39.34
CA LEU A 734 -7.09 5.93 39.85
C LEU A 734 -8.48 5.33 39.71
N ARG A 735 -8.68 4.32 38.85
CA ARG A 735 -10.00 3.80 38.48
C ARG A 735 -10.80 3.19 39.65
N GLY A 736 -10.11 2.75 40.70
CA GLY A 736 -10.74 2.20 41.92
C GLY A 736 -11.20 3.25 42.94
N ASP A 737 -10.85 4.52 42.75
CA ASP A 737 -11.20 5.61 43.66
C ASP A 737 -12.56 6.24 43.26
N PRO A 738 -13.50 6.48 44.20
CA PRO A 738 -14.81 7.08 43.91
C PRO A 738 -14.72 8.45 43.18
N ARG A 739 -13.68 9.23 43.42
CA ARG A 739 -13.44 10.54 42.78
C ARG A 739 -13.25 10.38 41.28
N TYR A 740 -12.76 9.22 40.83
CA TYR A 740 -12.58 8.95 39.40
C TYR A 740 -13.93 8.86 38.68
N ALA A 741 -14.86 8.10 39.23
CA ALA A 741 -16.20 7.94 38.64
C ALA A 741 -16.95 9.28 38.57
N ASP A 742 -16.85 10.10 39.64
CA ASP A 742 -17.42 11.46 39.68
C ASP A 742 -16.84 12.33 38.55
N LEU A 743 -15.51 12.32 38.37
CA LEU A 743 -14.85 13.11 37.32
C LEU A 743 -15.24 12.66 35.90
N VAL A 744 -15.30 11.34 35.65
CA VAL A 744 -15.74 10.76 34.36
C VAL A 744 -17.17 11.21 34.05
N GLN A 745 -18.07 11.18 35.05
CA GLN A 745 -19.44 11.65 34.91
C GLN A 745 -19.53 13.16 34.64
N ARG A 746 -18.75 13.97 35.33
CA ARG A 746 -18.70 15.45 35.17
C ARG A 746 -18.17 15.86 33.80
N ILE A 747 -17.25 15.09 33.20
CA ILE A 747 -16.77 15.30 31.84
C ILE A 747 -17.80 14.83 30.81
N GLY A 748 -18.69 13.89 31.16
CA GLY A 748 -19.70 13.32 30.27
C GLY A 748 -19.20 12.17 29.41
N LEU A 749 -18.13 11.46 29.82
CA LEU A 749 -17.56 10.31 29.11
C LEU A 749 -18.44 9.06 29.30
N LYS A 750 -18.47 8.18 28.27
CA LYS A 750 -19.25 6.92 28.27
C LYS A 750 -18.36 5.71 28.16
#